data_1dfe233dbd4d599496676dc4344a94fc
#
_entry.id   1dfe233dbd4d599496676dc4344a94fc
#
_cell.length_a   1.000
_cell.length_b   1.000
_cell.length_c   1.000
_cell.angle_alpha   90.00
_cell.angle_beta   90.00
_cell.angle_gamma   90.00
#
_symmetry.space_group_name_H-M   'P 1'
#
loop_
_entity.id
_entity.type
_entity.pdbx_description
1 polymer ?
#
loop_
_entity_poly.entity_id
_entity_poly.type
_entity_poly.pdbx_seq_one_letter_code
_entity_poly.pdbx_strand_id
1 'polypeptide(L)'
;MIQKSILVIFLFLGVSLFSQSLEKQIKSKVSVLENLVEKLELKKIDNYKEKLALNTVDIFRKFAKWDENNIDENTKLYKKVTIYKKKAAEMATNLPDFEKKDMLLLLDESIQNANELLTGEIFRKKYIRPNWHKIAIKENTLVNGNRPVFLSDYTWKPGTNQLDKYFGELDVFLISPSQVKNKKGEITPQTIKKIKESYSQKAGFVFVSQKNIPKWTLTEFGEEFGEIQGKPFTKYDIDNPGARILMSNLFKGTVPFLRDKKFTQLGYMLTNEPRWANYTDGKKKVWFRQDVSNYTIKKFEIWLQKRHKTIAQLNSLWKTNLVNFSEIEKLLPVDLSERGTPKWYDWTTFNEERVIDWFQFLKAELLKNDPKAKVHLKIMPSIFTDNNADAGIDLEALTELSDINGNDIAAHYNNIKPKKIHSDWDKKYVFGWRELFMGYDFLKSIKPNQINFNSESHLLSGSHTRDLNMNPKYVRATYWVAHLLGLNASQTWYWPRQNDGSLRRNLTDGYAGSNNQQPRVTFELENTLIDLNTFSEEVTAFQNQRKPIRIFYSKTAAKQKGDYMDGIFDVYERLNFEGISLGFATKNIIKKQDKANWDVILIYNTEHVTETEFEAVQQYLDEGGSVIMDKNSFKSNEYGEPLKSLESKSNNLFILNSLEEMQLKALSFLRSKKALPEIVVTEKTDSDFKTCTWRSIKTAHGRNLLSIINLGKNKVQLEVSFSNKESKPVCKDLINGIPASSTPVLKPYEVYFVEVSEK
;
A
#
# COMPACT_ATOMS: atom_id res chain seq x y z
N MET A 1 12.70 -20.24 52.56
CA MET A 1 13.27 -19.15 51.73
C MET A 1 14.51 -19.57 50.92
N ILE A 2 15.40 -20.38 51.44
CA ILE A 2 16.65 -20.80 50.79
C ILE A 2 16.43 -21.67 49.55
N GLN A 3 15.43 -22.58 49.54
CA GLN A 3 15.16 -23.44 48.37
C GLN A 3 14.61 -22.67 47.12
N LYS A 4 13.86 -21.60 47.33
CA LYS A 4 13.39 -20.75 46.20
C LYS A 4 14.50 -19.90 45.58
N SER A 5 15.46 -19.47 46.39
CA SER A 5 16.62 -18.72 45.92
C SER A 5 17.60 -19.56 45.09
N ILE A 6 17.78 -20.84 45.46
CA ILE A 6 18.64 -21.77 44.72
C ILE A 6 18.02 -22.13 43.38
N LEU A 7 16.70 -22.29 43.27
CA LEU A 7 16.03 -22.60 42.00
C LEU A 7 16.11 -21.43 41.01
N VAL A 8 16.02 -20.18 41.51
CA VAL A 8 16.17 -18.98 40.68
C VAL A 8 17.61 -18.84 40.18
N ILE A 9 18.62 -19.14 41.02
CA ILE A 9 20.04 -19.10 40.62
C ILE A 9 20.35 -20.17 39.58
N PHE A 10 19.82 -21.39 39.69
CA PHE A 10 19.99 -22.43 38.68
C PHE A 10 19.28 -22.11 37.36
N LEU A 11 18.12 -21.46 37.38
CA LEU A 11 17.45 -20.99 36.18
C LEU A 11 18.26 -19.87 35.49
N PHE A 12 18.82 -18.93 36.24
CA PHE A 12 19.66 -17.85 35.66
C PHE A 12 21.00 -18.41 35.11
N LEU A 13 21.63 -19.37 35.79
CA LEU A 13 22.85 -20.02 35.31
C LEU A 13 22.57 -20.88 34.06
N GLY A 14 21.44 -21.60 34.01
CA GLY A 14 21.08 -22.43 32.88
C GLY A 14 20.79 -21.57 31.62
N VAL A 15 20.10 -20.44 31.77
CA VAL A 15 19.82 -19.51 30.67
C VAL A 15 21.09 -18.85 30.16
N SER A 16 21.99 -18.44 31.05
CA SER A 16 23.27 -17.82 30.65
C SER A 16 24.23 -18.77 29.95
N LEU A 17 24.29 -20.02 30.39
CA LEU A 17 25.12 -21.08 29.75
C LEU A 17 24.58 -21.45 28.36
N PHE A 18 23.26 -21.53 28.19
CA PHE A 18 22.63 -21.82 26.92
C PHE A 18 22.79 -20.65 25.93
N SER A 19 22.64 -19.42 26.40
CA SER A 19 22.84 -18.21 25.60
C SER A 19 24.29 -18.04 25.13
N GLN A 20 25.28 -18.38 26.00
CA GLN A 20 26.70 -18.44 25.62
C GLN A 20 26.96 -19.50 24.55
N SER A 21 26.25 -20.65 24.62
CA SER A 21 26.32 -21.67 23.59
C SER A 21 25.81 -21.21 22.24
N LEU A 22 24.67 -20.51 22.19
CA LEU A 22 24.09 -19.95 20.93
C LEU A 22 25.03 -18.92 20.31
N GLU A 23 25.59 -18.00 21.09
CA GLU A 23 26.53 -16.98 20.60
C GLU A 23 27.81 -17.61 20.03
N LYS A 24 28.30 -18.71 20.63
CA LYS A 24 29.44 -19.46 20.10
C LYS A 24 29.12 -20.13 18.76
N GLN A 25 27.91 -20.67 18.61
CA GLN A 25 27.45 -21.25 17.35
C GLN A 25 27.32 -20.18 16.26
N ILE A 26 26.75 -19.02 16.59
CA ILE A 26 26.65 -17.89 15.65
C ILE A 26 28.04 -17.49 15.16
N LYS A 27 29.01 -17.27 16.06
CA LYS A 27 30.37 -16.91 15.67
C LYS A 27 31.02 -17.96 14.76
N SER A 28 30.85 -19.24 15.06
CA SER A 28 31.36 -20.31 14.20
C SER A 28 30.77 -20.30 12.82
N LYS A 29 29.43 -20.14 12.69
CA LYS A 29 28.74 -20.10 11.38
C LYS A 29 29.04 -18.81 10.60
N VAL A 30 29.21 -17.68 11.28
CA VAL A 30 29.69 -16.43 10.64
C VAL A 30 31.02 -16.67 9.97
N SER A 31 32.00 -17.25 10.68
CA SER A 31 33.33 -17.54 10.08
C SER A 31 33.25 -18.53 8.91
N VAL A 32 32.35 -19.50 8.96
CA VAL A 32 32.10 -20.41 7.83
C VAL A 32 31.57 -19.63 6.63
N LEU A 33 30.55 -18.78 6.84
CA LEU A 33 29.93 -18.00 5.74
C LEU A 33 30.92 -16.99 5.17
N GLU A 34 31.74 -16.31 5.99
CA GLU A 34 32.81 -15.41 5.54
C GLU A 34 33.80 -16.11 4.58
N ASN A 35 34.26 -17.32 4.95
CA ASN A 35 35.14 -18.12 4.08
C ASN A 35 34.45 -18.51 2.76
N LEU A 36 33.16 -18.84 2.79
CA LEU A 36 32.38 -19.13 1.58
C LEU A 36 32.22 -17.88 0.69
N VAL A 37 32.00 -16.72 1.29
CA VAL A 37 31.94 -15.44 0.57
C VAL A 37 33.26 -15.16 -0.16
N GLU A 38 34.41 -15.36 0.49
CA GLU A 38 35.73 -15.24 -0.16
C GLU A 38 35.89 -16.20 -1.35
N LYS A 39 35.45 -17.45 -1.20
CA LYS A 39 35.48 -18.44 -2.31
C LYS A 39 34.58 -18.03 -3.47
N LEU A 40 33.40 -17.49 -3.20
CA LEU A 40 32.50 -16.97 -4.24
C LEU A 40 33.13 -15.78 -4.98
N GLU A 41 33.79 -14.87 -4.24
CA GLU A 41 34.53 -13.74 -4.84
C GLU A 41 35.63 -14.19 -5.76
N LEU A 42 36.48 -15.15 -5.36
CA LEU A 42 37.54 -15.71 -6.17
C LEU A 42 36.99 -16.32 -7.48
N LYS A 43 35.80 -16.93 -7.41
CA LYS A 43 35.11 -17.47 -8.60
C LYS A 43 34.30 -16.43 -9.37
N LYS A 44 34.28 -15.17 -8.94
CA LYS A 44 33.44 -14.06 -9.49
C LYS A 44 31.95 -14.37 -9.52
N ILE A 45 31.48 -15.14 -8.57
CA ILE A 45 30.06 -15.44 -8.35
C ILE A 45 29.46 -14.33 -7.47
N ASP A 46 28.24 -13.90 -7.78
CA ASP A 46 27.53 -12.90 -6.98
C ASP A 46 27.27 -13.43 -5.55
N ASN A 47 27.72 -12.66 -4.57
CA ASN A 47 27.64 -12.99 -3.14
C ASN A 47 26.97 -11.90 -2.31
N TYR A 48 26.18 -11.02 -2.95
CA TYR A 48 25.58 -9.88 -2.26
C TYR A 48 24.58 -10.31 -1.19
N LYS A 49 23.82 -11.39 -1.42
CA LYS A 49 22.88 -11.96 -0.45
C LYS A 49 23.57 -12.52 0.78
N GLU A 50 24.70 -13.18 0.62
CA GLU A 50 25.51 -13.72 1.72
C GLU A 50 26.08 -12.58 2.58
N LYS A 51 26.56 -11.52 1.95
CA LYS A 51 27.01 -10.30 2.65
C LYS A 51 25.87 -9.57 3.37
N LEU A 52 24.67 -9.54 2.81
CA LEU A 52 23.47 -9.05 3.48
C LEU A 52 23.15 -9.87 4.73
N ALA A 53 23.25 -11.21 4.63
CA ALA A 53 23.04 -12.10 5.80
C ALA A 53 24.04 -11.83 6.91
N LEU A 54 25.34 -11.76 6.60
CA LEU A 54 26.38 -11.40 7.58
C LEU A 54 26.12 -10.04 8.24
N ASN A 55 25.73 -9.02 7.45
CA ASN A 55 25.41 -7.71 7.97
C ASN A 55 24.16 -7.73 8.88
N THR A 56 23.13 -8.47 8.49
CA THR A 56 21.91 -8.64 9.29
C THR A 56 22.24 -9.31 10.63
N VAL A 57 23.04 -10.38 10.61
CA VAL A 57 23.48 -11.06 11.84
C VAL A 57 24.28 -10.13 12.74
N ASP A 58 25.19 -9.30 12.20
CA ASP A 58 25.97 -8.35 13.02
C ASP A 58 25.07 -7.32 13.70
N ILE A 59 24.05 -6.82 13.02
CA ILE A 59 23.05 -5.90 13.58
C ILE A 59 22.26 -6.57 14.69
N PHE A 60 21.73 -7.76 14.43
CA PHE A 60 20.85 -8.46 15.40
C PHE A 60 21.61 -9.02 16.60
N ARG A 61 22.90 -9.29 16.49
CA ARG A 61 23.74 -9.59 17.66
C ARG A 61 23.79 -8.41 18.66
N LYS A 62 23.83 -7.17 18.15
CA LYS A 62 23.76 -5.96 19.00
C LYS A 62 22.37 -5.84 19.63
N PHE A 63 21.31 -6.14 18.89
CA PHE A 63 19.93 -6.10 19.36
C PHE A 63 19.68 -7.14 20.44
N ALA A 64 20.04 -8.40 20.21
CA ALA A 64 19.93 -9.47 21.21
C ALA A 64 20.72 -9.14 22.49
N LYS A 65 21.90 -8.53 22.36
CA LYS A 65 22.69 -8.10 23.51
C LYS A 65 22.02 -6.99 24.33
N TRP A 66 21.39 -6.03 23.65
CA TRP A 66 20.62 -5.00 24.32
C TRP A 66 19.40 -5.60 25.02
N ASP A 67 18.67 -6.51 24.37
CA ASP A 67 17.47 -7.17 24.89
C ASP A 67 17.77 -8.04 26.13
N GLU A 68 18.89 -8.73 26.15
CA GLU A 68 19.38 -9.47 27.33
C GLU A 68 19.52 -8.56 28.57
N ASN A 69 19.95 -7.33 28.36
CA ASN A 69 20.22 -6.37 29.44
C ASN A 69 18.98 -5.51 29.78
N ASN A 70 17.87 -5.60 29.03
CA ASN A 70 16.73 -4.69 29.15
C ASN A 70 15.38 -5.43 29.16
N ILE A 71 15.31 -6.59 29.83
CA ILE A 71 14.10 -7.44 29.91
C ILE A 71 12.92 -6.68 30.52
N ASP A 72 13.14 -5.86 31.55
CA ASP A 72 12.07 -5.10 32.20
C ASP A 72 11.49 -4.03 31.27
N GLU A 73 12.31 -3.36 30.47
CA GLU A 73 11.86 -2.40 29.49
C GLU A 73 11.05 -3.06 28.37
N ASN A 74 11.54 -4.16 27.84
CA ASN A 74 10.81 -4.98 26.86
C ASN A 74 9.48 -5.49 27.42
N THR A 75 9.45 -5.91 28.69
CA THR A 75 8.21 -6.34 29.35
C THR A 75 7.17 -5.21 29.37
N LYS A 76 7.57 -3.96 29.70
CA LYS A 76 6.66 -2.79 29.67
C LYS A 76 6.12 -2.55 28.26
N LEU A 77 6.95 -2.73 27.25
CA LEU A 77 6.55 -2.54 25.85
C LEU A 77 5.62 -3.66 25.36
N TYR A 78 5.92 -4.93 25.65
CA TYR A 78 5.04 -6.04 25.30
C TYR A 78 3.66 -5.97 25.95
N LYS A 79 3.53 -5.37 27.14
CA LYS A 79 2.23 -5.09 27.77
C LYS A 79 1.33 -4.19 26.93
N LYS A 80 1.89 -3.40 26.02
CA LYS A 80 1.14 -2.51 25.11
C LYS A 80 0.73 -3.21 23.82
N VAL A 81 1.32 -4.36 23.48
CA VAL A 81 1.00 -5.15 22.29
C VAL A 81 -0.13 -6.12 22.58
N THR A 82 -1.24 -5.99 21.90
CA THR A 82 -2.49 -6.70 22.21
C THR A 82 -2.32 -8.21 22.35
N ILE A 83 -1.58 -8.85 21.43
CA ILE A 83 -1.39 -10.31 21.41
C ILE A 83 -0.42 -10.81 22.49
N TYR A 84 0.46 -9.94 23.00
CA TYR A 84 1.49 -10.31 23.98
C TYR A 84 1.20 -9.82 25.40
N LYS A 85 0.16 -8.99 25.58
CA LYS A 85 -0.16 -8.32 26.85
C LYS A 85 -0.18 -9.26 28.06
N LYS A 86 -0.74 -10.47 27.91
CA LYS A 86 -0.86 -11.47 28.98
C LYS A 86 0.44 -12.24 29.23
N LYS A 87 1.35 -12.28 28.24
CA LYS A 87 2.61 -13.03 28.26
C LYS A 87 3.83 -12.12 28.16
N ALA A 88 3.68 -10.84 28.48
CA ALA A 88 4.69 -9.82 28.21
C ALA A 88 6.07 -10.12 28.84
N ALA A 89 6.09 -10.62 30.07
CA ALA A 89 7.34 -11.00 30.75
C ALA A 89 8.01 -12.22 30.08
N GLU A 90 7.23 -13.25 29.76
CA GLU A 90 7.71 -14.42 29.03
C GLU A 90 8.29 -14.05 27.66
N MET A 91 7.57 -13.22 26.91
CA MET A 91 8.02 -12.74 25.61
C MET A 91 9.32 -11.94 25.71
N ALA A 92 9.44 -11.05 26.69
CA ALA A 92 10.65 -10.25 26.88
C ALA A 92 11.86 -11.10 27.27
N THR A 93 11.66 -12.10 28.14
CA THR A 93 12.73 -13.00 28.57
C THR A 93 13.22 -13.89 27.42
N ASN A 94 12.31 -14.34 26.56
CA ASN A 94 12.63 -15.24 25.45
C ASN A 94 13.12 -14.51 24.18
N LEU A 95 12.98 -13.20 24.09
CA LEU A 95 13.32 -12.44 22.89
C LEU A 95 14.78 -12.60 22.43
N PRO A 96 15.80 -12.50 23.30
CA PRO A 96 17.20 -12.63 22.88
C PRO A 96 17.52 -14.02 22.30
N ASP A 97 16.97 -15.07 22.91
CA ASP A 97 17.15 -16.43 22.43
C ASP A 97 16.41 -16.70 21.13
N PHE A 98 15.22 -16.10 20.95
CA PHE A 98 14.49 -16.13 19.69
C PHE A 98 15.32 -15.48 18.57
N GLU A 99 15.85 -14.29 18.78
CA GLU A 99 16.69 -13.57 17.80
C GLU A 99 17.94 -14.39 17.44
N LYS A 100 18.62 -14.97 18.43
CA LYS A 100 19.81 -15.83 18.20
C LYS A 100 19.49 -17.09 17.41
N LYS A 101 18.38 -17.76 17.72
CA LYS A 101 17.94 -18.94 16.95
C LYS A 101 17.57 -18.57 15.52
N ASP A 102 16.89 -17.44 15.32
CA ASP A 102 16.52 -16.97 13.99
C ASP A 102 17.75 -16.56 13.15
N MET A 103 18.78 -15.96 13.79
CA MET A 103 20.09 -15.71 13.17
C MET A 103 20.79 -17.02 12.75
N LEU A 104 20.73 -18.08 13.58
CA LEU A 104 21.32 -19.38 13.22
C LEU A 104 20.64 -20.00 12.00
N LEU A 105 19.30 -19.91 11.92
CA LEU A 105 18.56 -20.36 10.74
C LEU A 105 18.93 -19.56 9.50
N LEU A 106 19.07 -18.24 9.61
CA LEU A 106 19.52 -17.38 8.51
C LEU A 106 20.92 -17.78 8.01
N LEU A 107 21.85 -18.03 8.94
CA LEU A 107 23.20 -18.46 8.61
C LEU A 107 23.22 -19.84 7.93
N ASP A 108 22.42 -20.80 8.41
CA ASP A 108 22.31 -22.12 7.79
C ASP A 108 21.79 -22.05 6.37
N GLU A 109 20.72 -21.31 6.14
CA GLU A 109 20.15 -21.08 4.81
C GLU A 109 21.18 -20.40 3.87
N SER A 110 21.91 -19.40 4.38
CA SER A 110 22.94 -18.69 3.58
C SER A 110 24.17 -19.53 3.27
N ILE A 111 24.63 -20.38 4.21
CA ILE A 111 25.72 -21.31 4.02
C ILE A 111 25.34 -22.37 2.98
N GLN A 112 24.13 -22.91 3.05
CA GLN A 112 23.62 -23.86 2.07
C GLN A 112 23.62 -23.24 0.67
N ASN A 113 23.01 -22.07 0.50
CA ASN A 113 22.97 -21.37 -0.78
C ASN A 113 24.36 -21.06 -1.34
N ALA A 114 25.31 -20.65 -0.48
CA ALA A 114 26.70 -20.41 -0.91
C ALA A 114 27.39 -21.67 -1.41
N ASN A 115 27.15 -22.81 -0.77
CA ASN A 115 27.69 -24.10 -1.23
C ASN A 115 27.06 -24.53 -2.56
N GLU A 116 25.75 -24.45 -2.72
CA GLU A 116 25.04 -24.77 -3.97
C GLU A 116 25.54 -23.91 -5.16
N LEU A 117 25.85 -22.62 -4.90
CA LEU A 117 26.49 -21.74 -5.90
C LEU A 117 27.90 -22.19 -6.25
N LEU A 118 28.70 -22.61 -5.25
CA LEU A 118 30.07 -23.05 -5.45
C LEU A 118 30.18 -24.39 -6.20
N THR A 119 29.21 -25.28 -5.98
CA THR A 119 29.09 -26.59 -6.66
C THR A 119 28.43 -26.48 -8.04
N GLY A 120 27.74 -25.37 -8.34
CA GLY A 120 27.00 -25.20 -9.58
C GLY A 120 25.64 -25.89 -9.60
N GLU A 121 25.10 -26.23 -8.42
CA GLU A 121 23.73 -26.75 -8.28
C GLU A 121 22.70 -25.65 -8.55
N ILE A 122 23.03 -24.39 -8.25
CA ILE A 122 22.25 -23.22 -8.60
C ILE A 122 23.13 -22.15 -9.29
N PHE A 123 22.50 -21.29 -10.10
CA PHE A 123 23.15 -20.21 -10.83
C PHE A 123 22.43 -18.90 -10.59
N ARG A 124 23.12 -17.92 -10.02
CA ARG A 124 22.55 -16.61 -9.72
C ARG A 124 22.95 -15.58 -10.75
N LYS A 125 21.96 -14.88 -11.34
CA LYS A 125 22.21 -13.69 -12.17
C LYS A 125 22.82 -12.60 -11.29
N LYS A 126 23.84 -11.89 -11.80
CA LYS A 126 24.55 -10.85 -11.06
C LYS A 126 23.60 -9.71 -10.68
N TYR A 127 23.54 -9.38 -9.40
CA TYR A 127 22.83 -8.22 -8.90
C TYR A 127 23.61 -6.93 -9.14
N ILE A 128 22.92 -5.89 -9.59
CA ILE A 128 23.47 -4.54 -9.73
C ILE A 128 22.70 -3.65 -8.76
N ARG A 129 23.36 -3.29 -7.65
CA ARG A 129 22.77 -2.42 -6.64
C ARG A 129 22.38 -1.07 -7.23
N PRO A 130 21.16 -0.55 -6.98
CA PRO A 130 20.80 0.81 -7.36
C PRO A 130 21.73 1.84 -6.71
N ASN A 131 22.20 2.78 -7.51
CA ASN A 131 23.00 3.90 -7.01
C ASN A 131 22.05 5.06 -6.68
N TRP A 132 21.77 5.28 -5.42
CA TRP A 132 20.82 6.28 -4.93
C TRP A 132 21.12 7.72 -5.39
N HIS A 133 22.39 8.04 -5.63
CA HIS A 133 22.79 9.34 -6.18
C HIS A 133 22.47 9.49 -7.68
N LYS A 134 22.32 8.37 -8.41
CA LYS A 134 22.06 8.33 -9.84
C LYS A 134 20.61 7.96 -10.21
N ILE A 135 19.76 7.75 -9.22
CA ILE A 135 18.33 7.49 -9.46
C ILE A 135 17.72 8.68 -10.21
N ALA A 136 16.97 8.38 -11.25
CA ALA A 136 16.23 9.35 -12.05
C ALA A 136 14.81 8.86 -12.32
N ILE A 137 13.93 9.77 -12.73
CA ILE A 137 12.62 9.44 -13.26
C ILE A 137 12.65 9.72 -14.75
N LYS A 138 12.47 8.67 -15.56
CA LYS A 138 12.34 8.76 -17.01
C LYS A 138 11.01 8.12 -17.42
N GLU A 139 10.19 8.84 -18.17
CA GLU A 139 8.88 8.34 -18.64
C GLU A 139 8.05 7.70 -17.52
N ASN A 140 8.01 8.37 -16.36
CA ASN A 140 7.33 7.89 -15.13
C ASN A 140 7.84 6.53 -14.59
N THR A 141 9.09 6.18 -14.89
CA THR A 141 9.75 4.99 -14.32
C THR A 141 10.97 5.41 -13.53
N LEU A 142 11.19 4.80 -12.38
CA LEU A 142 12.42 4.94 -11.61
C LEU A 142 13.54 4.16 -12.31
N VAL A 143 14.63 4.84 -12.63
CA VAL A 143 15.74 4.23 -13.36
C VAL A 143 17.09 4.54 -12.73
N ASN A 144 18.02 3.61 -12.89
CA ASN A 144 19.46 3.84 -12.69
C ASN A 144 20.17 3.69 -14.04
N GLY A 145 20.55 4.81 -14.65
CA GLY A 145 20.91 4.85 -16.07
C GLY A 145 19.66 4.67 -16.95
N ASN A 146 19.56 3.54 -17.65
CA ASN A 146 18.37 3.16 -18.44
C ASN A 146 17.64 1.95 -17.85
N ARG A 147 18.18 1.32 -16.82
CA ARG A 147 17.59 0.14 -16.20
C ARG A 147 16.53 0.54 -15.18
N PRO A 148 15.32 -0.02 -15.23
CA PRO A 148 14.32 0.14 -14.18
C PRO A 148 14.88 -0.31 -12.82
N VAL A 149 14.48 0.36 -11.75
CA VAL A 149 14.86 0.00 -10.39
C VAL A 149 13.70 0.14 -9.43
N PHE A 150 13.71 -0.67 -8.39
CA PHE A 150 12.78 -0.62 -7.27
C PHE A 150 13.52 -0.18 -6.02
N LEU A 151 12.93 0.76 -5.30
CA LEU A 151 13.55 1.35 -4.11
C LEU A 151 12.84 0.86 -2.85
N SER A 152 13.62 0.52 -1.82
CA SER A 152 13.10 0.18 -0.50
C SER A 152 13.94 0.85 0.58
N ASP A 153 13.28 1.29 1.63
CA ASP A 153 13.90 1.78 2.87
C ASP A 153 12.93 1.54 4.04
N TYR A 154 13.37 1.83 5.25
CA TYR A 154 12.54 1.82 6.44
C TYR A 154 12.32 3.24 6.97
N THR A 155 11.09 3.54 7.36
CA THR A 155 10.76 4.76 8.08
C THR A 155 11.58 4.84 9.38
N TRP A 156 12.22 5.97 9.63
CA TRP A 156 13.04 6.26 10.81
C TRP A 156 14.28 5.39 11.02
N LYS A 157 14.73 4.68 10.02
CA LYS A 157 16.00 3.97 10.06
C LYS A 157 17.15 4.97 10.40
N PRO A 158 18.06 4.65 11.34
CA PRO A 158 19.27 5.46 11.54
C PRO A 158 20.12 5.53 10.27
N GLY A 159 20.56 6.73 9.89
CA GLY A 159 21.45 6.92 8.75
C GLY A 159 22.89 6.57 9.13
N THR A 160 23.28 5.34 8.87
CA THR A 160 24.65 4.85 9.07
C THR A 160 25.12 4.05 7.86
N ASN A 161 26.43 4.07 7.59
CA ASN A 161 26.99 3.34 6.45
C ASN A 161 26.60 1.85 6.47
N GLN A 162 26.52 1.23 7.64
CA GLN A 162 26.15 -0.16 7.79
C GLN A 162 24.71 -0.43 7.36
N LEU A 163 23.76 0.41 7.81
CA LEU A 163 22.36 0.27 7.48
C LEU A 163 22.08 0.74 6.05
N ASP A 164 22.62 1.87 5.64
CA ASP A 164 22.41 2.46 4.33
C ASP A 164 22.90 1.55 3.21
N LYS A 165 23.99 0.80 3.44
CA LYS A 165 24.54 -0.11 2.44
C LYS A 165 23.56 -1.20 2.00
N TYR A 166 22.67 -1.67 2.90
CA TYR A 166 21.82 -2.83 2.63
C TYR A 166 20.32 -2.55 2.73
N PHE A 167 19.89 -1.58 3.57
CA PHE A 167 18.48 -1.37 3.91
C PHE A 167 17.93 -0.04 3.38
N GLY A 168 18.47 0.45 2.26
CA GLY A 168 17.99 1.66 1.61
C GLY A 168 18.70 2.94 2.04
N GLU A 169 18.51 4.00 1.24
CA GLU A 169 19.16 5.30 1.43
C GLU A 169 18.20 6.46 1.09
N LEU A 170 16.90 6.27 1.36
CA LEU A 170 15.89 7.28 1.05
C LEU A 170 16.08 8.50 1.97
N ASP A 171 16.11 9.67 1.36
CA ASP A 171 16.24 10.92 2.12
C ASP A 171 14.87 11.58 2.32
N VAL A 172 14.61 12.05 3.54
CA VAL A 172 13.34 12.69 3.89
C VAL A 172 13.59 14.04 4.53
N PHE A 173 13.02 15.08 3.94
CA PHE A 173 13.08 16.43 4.51
C PHE A 173 11.70 16.87 4.98
N LEU A 174 11.59 17.37 6.22
CA LEU A 174 10.34 17.82 6.84
C LEU A 174 10.17 19.32 6.78
N ILE A 175 9.05 19.80 6.25
CA ILE A 175 8.56 21.17 6.44
C ILE A 175 7.20 21.17 7.15
N SER A 176 6.92 22.21 7.91
CA SER A 176 5.73 22.30 8.77
C SER A 176 5.26 23.75 8.93
N PRO A 177 3.94 23.98 9.05
CA PRO A 177 3.39 25.32 9.33
C PRO A 177 4.01 26.02 10.53
N SER A 178 4.43 25.26 11.55
CA SER A 178 5.13 25.83 12.74
C SER A 178 6.43 26.57 12.41
N GLN A 179 6.98 26.38 11.23
CA GLN A 179 8.18 27.06 10.74
C GLN A 179 7.89 28.49 10.23
N VAL A 180 6.62 28.84 10.03
CA VAL A 180 6.20 30.20 9.69
C VAL A 180 6.10 31.04 10.95
N LYS A 181 6.99 32.01 11.08
CA LYS A 181 7.19 32.78 12.32
C LYS A 181 6.08 33.80 12.59
N ASN A 182 5.52 34.40 11.53
CA ASN A 182 4.49 35.42 11.61
C ASN A 182 3.67 35.51 10.33
N LYS A 183 2.61 36.33 10.34
CA LYS A 183 1.70 36.58 9.21
C LYS A 183 2.39 37.10 7.93
N LYS A 184 3.56 37.76 8.07
CA LYS A 184 4.34 38.23 6.91
C LYS A 184 5.04 37.09 6.16
N GLY A 185 5.01 35.87 6.71
CA GLY A 185 5.58 34.69 6.07
C GLY A 185 7.07 34.49 6.32
N GLU A 186 7.62 35.14 7.33
CA GLU A 186 9.01 34.90 7.72
C GLU A 186 9.18 33.46 8.22
N ILE A 187 10.19 32.78 7.71
CA ILE A 187 10.53 31.41 8.13
C ILE A 187 11.57 31.48 9.26
N THR A 188 11.49 30.54 10.21
CA THR A 188 12.46 30.44 11.28
C THR A 188 13.88 30.29 10.74
N PRO A 189 14.89 31.05 11.25
CA PRO A 189 16.27 30.99 10.76
C PRO A 189 16.87 29.59 10.79
N GLN A 190 16.52 28.80 11.80
CA GLN A 190 16.96 27.41 11.94
C GLN A 190 16.49 26.54 10.77
N THR A 191 15.27 26.74 10.28
CA THR A 191 14.76 26.01 9.12
C THR A 191 15.53 26.36 7.86
N ILE A 192 15.74 27.65 7.59
CA ILE A 192 16.53 28.09 6.43
C ILE A 192 17.97 27.58 6.50
N LYS A 193 18.60 27.64 7.67
CA LYS A 193 19.92 27.07 7.89
C LYS A 193 19.94 25.57 7.57
N LYS A 194 19.00 24.79 8.12
CA LYS A 194 18.88 23.35 7.89
C LYS A 194 18.69 23.01 6.40
N ILE A 195 17.86 23.77 5.69
CA ILE A 195 17.65 23.56 4.23
C ILE A 195 18.96 23.85 3.47
N LYS A 196 19.63 24.95 3.76
CA LYS A 196 20.90 25.31 3.09
C LYS A 196 22.02 24.32 3.35
N GLU A 197 22.11 23.80 4.57
CA GLU A 197 23.12 22.82 5.01
C GLU A 197 22.79 21.39 4.59
N SER A 198 21.61 21.14 4.04
CA SER A 198 21.25 19.81 3.52
C SER A 198 21.95 19.57 2.18
N TYR A 199 22.99 18.77 2.21
CA TYR A 199 23.82 18.40 1.04
C TYR A 199 23.49 17.01 0.48
N SER A 200 22.41 16.38 0.94
CA SER A 200 22.04 15.06 0.43
C SER A 200 21.86 15.06 -1.09
N GLN A 201 22.54 14.16 -1.75
CA GLN A 201 22.46 13.92 -3.19
C GLN A 201 21.70 12.63 -3.50
N LYS A 202 20.98 12.08 -2.50
CA LYS A 202 20.21 10.85 -2.62
C LYS A 202 18.76 11.14 -3.02
N ALA A 203 18.12 10.17 -3.68
CA ALA A 203 16.69 10.22 -3.97
C ALA A 203 15.89 10.28 -2.67
N GLY A 204 14.79 11.04 -2.67
CA GLY A 204 13.99 11.23 -1.48
C GLY A 204 12.71 12.01 -1.74
N PHE A 205 12.07 12.51 -0.68
CA PHE A 205 10.88 13.33 -0.76
C PHE A 205 10.81 14.39 0.35
N VAL A 206 9.98 15.39 0.15
CA VAL A 206 9.70 16.40 1.17
C VAL A 206 8.37 16.06 1.84
N PHE A 207 8.41 15.83 3.14
CA PHE A 207 7.21 15.64 3.95
C PHE A 207 6.65 16.99 4.40
N VAL A 208 5.44 17.35 3.92
CA VAL A 208 4.72 18.54 4.33
C VAL A 208 3.78 18.19 5.48
N SER A 209 4.22 18.40 6.71
CA SER A 209 3.37 18.18 7.89
C SER A 209 2.24 19.19 7.93
N GLN A 210 1.04 18.74 8.28
CA GLN A 210 -0.15 19.59 8.41
C GLN A 210 -0.55 19.79 9.89
N LYS A 211 0.27 19.30 10.84
CA LYS A 211 -0.18 19.15 12.23
C LYS A 211 0.23 20.28 13.18
N ASN A 212 1.33 20.94 12.95
CA ASN A 212 1.90 21.88 13.90
C ASN A 212 1.65 23.33 13.47
N ILE A 213 0.63 23.97 14.03
CA ILE A 213 0.31 25.38 13.75
C ILE A 213 1.11 26.32 14.69
N PRO A 214 1.58 27.47 14.20
CA PRO A 214 2.23 28.46 15.05
C PRO A 214 1.18 29.24 15.86
N LYS A 215 1.53 29.63 17.10
CA LYS A 215 0.61 30.29 18.04
C LYS A 215 0.00 31.59 17.48
N TRP A 216 0.74 32.34 16.66
CA TRP A 216 0.27 33.59 16.10
C TRP A 216 -0.98 33.41 15.22
N THR A 217 -1.22 32.22 14.67
CA THR A 217 -2.40 31.96 13.81
C THR A 217 -3.71 32.07 14.59
N LEU A 218 -3.72 31.65 15.85
CA LEU A 218 -4.93 31.78 16.71
C LEU A 218 -5.24 33.26 16.99
N THR A 219 -4.21 34.08 17.20
CA THR A 219 -4.36 35.52 17.40
C THR A 219 -4.87 36.23 16.15
N GLU A 220 -4.40 35.80 14.96
CA GLU A 220 -4.73 36.47 13.68
C GLU A 220 -6.02 35.97 13.04
N PHE A 221 -6.36 34.69 13.22
CA PHE A 221 -7.48 34.05 12.52
C PHE A 221 -8.59 33.57 13.47
N GLY A 222 -8.48 33.87 14.77
CA GLY A 222 -9.42 33.47 15.81
C GLY A 222 -9.09 32.09 16.42
N GLU A 223 -9.54 31.89 17.64
CA GLU A 223 -9.37 30.61 18.38
C GLU A 223 -9.95 29.43 17.58
N GLU A 224 -11.05 29.64 16.89
CA GLU A 224 -11.74 28.65 16.05
C GLU A 224 -10.87 28.11 14.91
N PHE A 225 -9.81 28.82 14.49
CA PHE A 225 -8.85 28.33 13.49
C PHE A 225 -8.20 26.99 13.92
N GLY A 226 -7.94 26.81 15.21
CA GLY A 226 -7.31 25.62 15.78
C GLY A 226 -8.26 24.66 16.51
N GLU A 227 -9.54 25.00 16.61
CA GLU A 227 -10.54 24.24 17.40
C GLU A 227 -11.13 23.03 16.65
N ILE A 228 -10.31 22.38 15.87
CA ILE A 228 -10.77 21.16 15.20
C ILE A 228 -10.74 19.99 16.18
N GLN A 229 -11.91 19.54 16.57
CA GLN A 229 -12.08 18.40 17.47
C GLN A 229 -11.94 17.06 16.73
N GLY A 230 -11.39 16.07 17.41
CA GLY A 230 -11.17 14.74 16.87
C GLY A 230 -9.69 14.50 16.48
N LYS A 231 -9.47 13.60 15.54
CA LYS A 231 -8.15 13.36 14.92
C LYS A 231 -8.17 13.75 13.45
N PRO A 232 -8.46 15.00 13.13
CA PRO A 232 -8.40 15.44 11.76
C PRO A 232 -6.96 15.38 11.29
N PHE A 233 -6.83 15.30 10.00
CA PHE A 233 -5.54 15.26 9.37
C PHE A 233 -4.75 16.58 9.55
N THR A 234 -5.44 17.71 9.49
CA THR A 234 -4.90 19.03 9.86
C THR A 234 -5.23 19.37 11.32
N LYS A 235 -4.42 20.22 11.95
CA LYS A 235 -4.70 20.81 13.26
C LYS A 235 -5.28 22.23 13.12
N TYR A 236 -5.91 22.52 12.00
CA TYR A 236 -6.57 23.76 11.66
C TYR A 236 -7.67 23.51 10.65
N ASP A 237 -8.64 24.41 10.63
CA ASP A 237 -9.75 24.38 9.68
C ASP A 237 -9.26 24.77 8.28
N ILE A 238 -9.36 23.83 7.31
CA ILE A 238 -8.98 24.09 5.91
C ILE A 238 -9.91 25.07 5.19
N ASP A 239 -11.11 25.27 5.71
CA ASP A 239 -12.09 26.21 5.14
C ASP A 239 -11.91 27.62 5.68
N ASN A 240 -11.20 27.81 6.81
CA ASN A 240 -10.81 29.11 7.28
C ASN A 240 -9.81 29.76 6.31
N PRO A 241 -10.03 31.01 5.87
CA PRO A 241 -9.12 31.71 4.95
C PRO A 241 -7.66 31.76 5.44
N GLY A 242 -7.44 31.77 6.76
CA GLY A 242 -6.11 31.73 7.37
C GLY A 242 -5.29 30.52 7.00
N ALA A 243 -5.95 29.39 6.71
CA ALA A 243 -5.25 28.15 6.30
C ALA A 243 -4.50 28.34 4.96
N ARG A 244 -5.13 29.01 4.02
CA ARG A 244 -4.51 29.33 2.71
C ARG A 244 -3.33 30.29 2.89
N ILE A 245 -3.49 31.32 3.71
CA ILE A 245 -2.41 32.29 4.02
C ILE A 245 -1.20 31.58 4.67
N LEU A 246 -1.46 30.73 5.65
CA LEU A 246 -0.41 29.99 6.36
C LEU A 246 0.39 29.08 5.42
N MET A 247 -0.29 28.30 4.58
CA MET A 247 0.37 27.37 3.67
C MET A 247 1.06 28.06 2.50
N SER A 248 0.48 29.15 1.95
CA SER A 248 1.16 30.00 0.97
C SER A 248 2.48 30.56 1.53
N ASN A 249 2.45 31.05 2.75
CA ASN A 249 3.64 31.58 3.44
C ASN A 249 4.70 30.48 3.67
N LEU A 250 4.28 29.27 4.06
CA LEU A 250 5.21 28.15 4.21
C LEU A 250 5.92 27.84 2.89
N PHE A 251 5.17 27.68 1.80
CA PHE A 251 5.74 27.34 0.50
C PHE A 251 6.61 28.47 -0.06
N LYS A 252 6.13 29.70 -0.01
CA LYS A 252 6.91 30.88 -0.43
C LYS A 252 8.24 30.98 0.30
N GLY A 253 8.27 30.66 1.59
CA GLY A 253 9.46 30.80 2.43
C GLY A 253 10.41 29.60 2.42
N THR A 254 9.99 28.43 1.97
CA THR A 254 10.81 27.20 2.01
C THR A 254 11.14 26.63 0.64
N VAL A 255 10.17 26.54 -0.28
CA VAL A 255 10.29 25.83 -1.55
C VAL A 255 11.40 26.39 -2.45
N PRO A 256 11.62 27.71 -2.57
CA PRO A 256 12.72 28.25 -3.38
C PRO A 256 14.11 27.74 -2.98
N PHE A 257 14.29 27.36 -1.69
CA PHE A 257 15.54 26.80 -1.19
C PHE A 257 15.61 25.27 -1.33
N LEU A 258 14.50 24.60 -1.62
CA LEU A 258 14.39 23.14 -1.75
C LEU A 258 14.46 22.67 -3.19
N ARG A 259 14.03 23.49 -4.16
CA ARG A 259 13.72 23.12 -5.56
C ARG A 259 14.82 22.35 -6.29
N ASP A 260 16.09 22.63 -6.01
CA ASP A 260 17.20 21.98 -6.72
C ASP A 260 17.84 20.83 -5.91
N LYS A 261 17.21 20.45 -4.80
CA LYS A 261 17.71 19.37 -3.94
C LYS A 261 17.31 18.01 -4.49
N LYS A 262 18.24 17.07 -4.53
CA LYS A 262 18.00 15.70 -5.06
C LYS A 262 16.88 14.96 -4.32
N PHE A 263 16.72 15.20 -3.02
CA PHE A 263 15.68 14.58 -2.22
C PHE A 263 14.26 15.08 -2.53
N THR A 264 14.05 16.08 -3.41
CA THR A 264 12.72 16.44 -3.90
C THR A 264 12.22 15.55 -5.03
N GLN A 265 13.02 14.58 -5.47
CA GLN A 265 12.77 13.79 -6.69
C GLN A 265 11.47 12.96 -6.63
N LEU A 266 11.15 12.38 -5.47
CA LEU A 266 9.88 11.68 -5.25
C LEU A 266 8.76 12.64 -4.79
N GLY A 267 8.97 13.94 -4.95
CA GLY A 267 7.97 14.97 -4.79
C GLY A 267 7.77 15.47 -3.35
N TYR A 268 6.81 16.38 -3.23
CA TYR A 268 6.33 16.89 -1.96
C TYR A 268 5.12 16.07 -1.53
N MET A 269 5.21 15.39 -0.40
CA MET A 269 4.10 14.67 0.21
C MET A 269 3.19 15.68 0.92
N LEU A 270 2.12 16.10 0.25
CA LEU A 270 1.24 17.15 0.74
C LEU A 270 0.36 16.72 1.91
N THR A 271 0.22 15.43 2.13
CA THR A 271 -0.60 14.89 3.21
C THR A 271 -0.17 13.48 3.61
N ASN A 272 -0.52 13.12 4.85
CA ASN A 272 -0.30 11.80 5.42
C ASN A 272 -1.64 11.22 5.89
N GLU A 273 -2.19 10.22 5.20
CA GLU A 273 -3.45 9.52 5.54
C GLU A 273 -4.63 10.47 5.80
N PRO A 274 -5.00 11.30 4.81
CA PRO A 274 -6.02 12.30 5.03
C PRO A 274 -7.40 11.67 5.26
N ARG A 275 -8.14 12.26 6.20
CA ARG A 275 -9.54 11.94 6.48
C ARG A 275 -10.25 13.19 6.97
N TRP A 276 -11.36 13.54 6.35
CA TRP A 276 -12.21 14.67 6.72
C TRP A 276 -13.68 14.26 6.72
N ALA A 277 -14.03 13.31 7.58
CA ALA A 277 -15.41 12.94 7.79
C ALA A 277 -16.03 13.80 8.90
N ASN A 278 -17.14 14.43 8.59
CA ASN A 278 -17.94 15.22 9.52
C ASN A 278 -19.36 14.64 9.59
N TYR A 279 -19.50 13.46 10.20
CA TYR A 279 -20.77 12.83 10.44
C TYR A 279 -20.88 12.32 11.89
N THR A 280 -22.06 11.98 12.36
CA THR A 280 -22.29 11.35 13.65
C THR A 280 -22.68 9.88 13.46
N ASP A 281 -22.49 9.07 14.51
CA ASP A 281 -22.98 7.69 14.61
C ASP A 281 -23.77 7.60 15.95
N GLY A 282 -25.01 8.04 15.92
CA GLY A 282 -25.85 8.19 17.08
C GLY A 282 -25.18 9.03 18.17
N LYS A 283 -25.10 8.50 19.41
CA LYS A 283 -24.44 9.16 20.53
C LYS A 283 -22.93 8.96 20.57
N LYS A 284 -22.35 8.13 19.68
CA LYS A 284 -20.92 7.84 19.64
C LYS A 284 -20.22 8.87 18.75
N LYS A 285 -19.13 9.47 19.26
CA LYS A 285 -18.21 10.23 18.42
C LYS A 285 -17.48 9.25 17.51
N VAL A 286 -17.65 9.39 16.20
CA VAL A 286 -16.91 8.60 15.24
C VAL A 286 -15.46 9.07 15.19
N TRP A 287 -14.53 8.17 14.92
CA TRP A 287 -13.09 8.42 14.98
C TRP A 287 -12.60 9.59 14.10
N PHE A 288 -13.34 9.93 13.05
CA PHE A 288 -13.03 11.00 12.09
C PHE A 288 -13.85 12.27 12.26
N ARG A 289 -14.69 12.34 13.30
CA ARG A 289 -15.57 13.47 13.49
C ARG A 289 -14.77 14.73 13.78
N GLN A 290 -15.01 15.76 12.97
CA GLN A 290 -14.74 17.15 13.26
C GLN A 290 -16.06 17.83 13.62
N ASP A 291 -16.02 18.78 14.54
CA ASP A 291 -17.12 19.72 14.63
C ASP A 291 -17.13 20.55 13.35
N VAL A 292 -18.32 20.87 12.84
CA VAL A 292 -18.45 21.60 11.60
C VAL A 292 -18.25 23.08 11.91
N SER A 293 -17.21 23.67 11.35
CA SER A 293 -16.91 25.09 11.56
C SER A 293 -17.91 26.00 10.83
N ASN A 294 -18.03 27.23 11.28
CA ASN A 294 -18.85 28.25 10.61
C ASN A 294 -18.42 28.46 9.14
N TYR A 295 -17.13 28.36 8.85
CA TYR A 295 -16.60 28.45 7.49
C TYR A 295 -17.06 27.27 6.62
N THR A 296 -17.03 26.05 7.16
CA THR A 296 -17.51 24.85 6.48
C THR A 296 -19.02 24.91 6.24
N ILE A 297 -19.80 25.34 7.26
CA ILE A 297 -21.26 25.51 7.16
C ILE A 297 -21.57 26.49 6.03
N LYS A 298 -20.91 27.67 6.02
CA LYS A 298 -21.15 28.67 4.99
C LYS A 298 -20.78 28.21 3.58
N LYS A 299 -19.70 27.46 3.44
CA LYS A 299 -19.36 26.84 2.15
C LYS A 299 -20.39 25.81 1.72
N PHE A 300 -20.90 24.99 2.64
CA PHE A 300 -21.94 24.01 2.33
C PHE A 300 -23.26 24.67 1.94
N GLU A 301 -23.65 25.73 2.63
CA GLU A 301 -24.82 26.56 2.27
C GLU A 301 -24.71 27.05 0.82
N ILE A 302 -23.60 27.67 0.44
CA ILE A 302 -23.35 28.14 -0.92
C ILE A 302 -23.36 26.99 -1.93
N TRP A 303 -22.77 25.86 -1.58
CA TRP A 303 -22.74 24.67 -2.43
C TRP A 303 -24.15 24.12 -2.69
N LEU A 304 -24.99 24.05 -1.66
CA LEU A 304 -26.40 23.62 -1.79
C LEU A 304 -27.22 24.58 -2.63
N GLN A 305 -27.05 25.91 -2.45
CA GLN A 305 -27.72 26.93 -3.27
C GLN A 305 -27.36 26.77 -4.75
N LYS A 306 -26.09 26.52 -5.06
CA LYS A 306 -25.63 26.29 -6.43
C LYS A 306 -26.21 25.01 -7.02
N ARG A 307 -26.35 23.94 -6.22
CA ARG A 307 -26.79 22.63 -6.68
C ARG A 307 -28.31 22.54 -6.83
N HIS A 308 -29.06 23.00 -5.82
CA HIS A 308 -30.51 22.82 -5.74
C HIS A 308 -31.30 24.06 -6.07
N LYS A 309 -30.66 25.20 -6.32
CA LYS A 309 -31.25 26.49 -6.75
C LYS A 309 -32.18 27.12 -5.73
N THR A 310 -33.20 26.41 -5.22
CA THR A 310 -34.19 26.91 -4.26
C THR A 310 -34.30 26.03 -3.02
N ILE A 311 -34.69 26.65 -1.89
CA ILE A 311 -34.93 25.94 -0.65
C ILE A 311 -36.10 24.95 -0.76
N ALA A 312 -37.10 25.30 -1.61
CA ALA A 312 -38.23 24.40 -1.87
C ALA A 312 -37.81 23.08 -2.53
N GLN A 313 -36.88 23.14 -3.52
CA GLN A 313 -36.31 21.94 -4.15
C GLN A 313 -35.52 21.13 -3.16
N LEU A 314 -34.67 21.75 -2.33
CA LEU A 314 -33.92 21.07 -1.29
C LEU A 314 -34.85 20.38 -0.28
N ASN A 315 -35.87 21.09 0.22
CA ASN A 315 -36.85 20.55 1.18
C ASN A 315 -37.60 19.34 0.61
N SER A 316 -38.04 19.43 -0.65
CA SER A 316 -38.68 18.29 -1.33
C SER A 316 -37.78 17.07 -1.38
N LEU A 317 -36.51 17.27 -1.73
CA LEU A 317 -35.51 16.21 -1.88
C LEU A 317 -35.10 15.60 -0.52
N TRP A 318 -34.80 16.44 0.45
CA TRP A 318 -34.35 16.01 1.79
C TRP A 318 -35.48 15.63 2.74
N LYS A 319 -36.75 15.89 2.32
CA LYS A 319 -37.95 15.75 3.16
C LYS A 319 -37.85 16.57 4.45
N THR A 320 -37.49 17.86 4.30
CA THR A 320 -37.32 18.84 5.37
C THR A 320 -38.25 20.03 5.19
N ASN A 321 -38.32 20.91 6.20
CA ASN A 321 -39.14 22.14 6.18
C ASN A 321 -38.29 23.35 6.56
N LEU A 322 -37.09 23.48 5.98
CA LEU A 322 -36.21 24.63 6.21
C LEU A 322 -36.82 25.90 5.61
N VAL A 323 -36.74 27.02 6.33
CA VAL A 323 -37.21 28.33 5.84
C VAL A 323 -36.25 28.89 4.78
N ASN A 324 -34.95 28.69 4.99
CA ASN A 324 -33.88 29.13 4.11
C ASN A 324 -32.63 28.25 4.26
N PHE A 325 -31.64 28.45 3.41
CA PHE A 325 -30.41 27.62 3.41
C PHE A 325 -29.56 27.79 4.67
N SER A 326 -29.64 28.89 5.43
CA SER A 326 -28.84 29.05 6.64
C SER A 326 -29.29 28.11 7.78
N GLU A 327 -30.52 27.58 7.71
CA GLU A 327 -31.01 26.63 8.71
C GLU A 327 -30.40 25.22 8.59
N ILE A 328 -29.62 24.93 7.52
CA ILE A 328 -28.91 23.64 7.38
C ILE A 328 -27.94 23.38 8.53
N GLU A 329 -27.44 24.42 9.19
CA GLU A 329 -26.60 24.31 10.39
C GLU A 329 -27.22 23.39 11.44
N LYS A 330 -28.54 23.42 11.62
CA LYS A 330 -29.29 22.61 12.59
C LYS A 330 -29.23 21.10 12.29
N LEU A 331 -28.90 20.74 11.04
CA LEU A 331 -28.86 19.35 10.55
C LEU A 331 -27.45 18.78 10.48
N LEU A 332 -26.43 19.56 10.87
CA LEU A 332 -25.03 19.15 10.78
C LEU A 332 -24.42 18.78 12.15
N PRO A 333 -23.47 17.86 12.18
CA PRO A 333 -23.08 16.96 11.09
C PRO A 333 -24.15 15.89 10.81
N VAL A 334 -24.26 15.44 9.56
CA VAL A 334 -25.22 14.41 9.15
C VAL A 334 -24.93 13.10 9.88
N ASP A 335 -25.93 12.37 10.33
CA ASP A 335 -25.76 11.08 11.00
C ASP A 335 -25.50 9.93 10.00
N LEU A 336 -24.67 8.97 10.41
CA LEU A 336 -24.33 7.80 9.57
C LEU A 336 -25.57 6.95 9.24
N SER A 337 -26.58 6.95 10.11
CA SER A 337 -27.85 6.26 9.85
C SER A 337 -28.62 6.80 8.66
N GLU A 338 -28.23 7.99 8.17
CA GLU A 338 -28.81 8.61 6.97
C GLU A 338 -28.13 8.15 5.67
N ARG A 339 -27.15 7.23 5.73
CA ARG A 339 -26.57 6.64 4.51
C ARG A 339 -27.69 6.08 3.62
N GLY A 340 -27.60 6.39 2.33
CA GLY A 340 -28.65 6.04 1.37
C GLY A 340 -29.68 7.15 1.13
N THR A 341 -29.62 8.26 1.89
CA THR A 341 -30.51 9.42 1.68
C THR A 341 -29.87 10.49 0.80
N PRO A 342 -30.70 11.36 0.14
CA PRO A 342 -30.21 12.53 -0.57
C PRO A 342 -29.34 13.47 0.28
N LYS A 343 -29.71 13.70 1.53
CA LYS A 343 -28.95 14.54 2.46
C LYS A 343 -27.57 13.99 2.75
N TRP A 344 -27.44 12.68 2.98
CA TRP A 344 -26.16 12.00 3.13
C TRP A 344 -25.29 12.13 1.89
N TYR A 345 -25.87 11.91 0.71
CA TYR A 345 -25.15 12.01 -0.55
C TYR A 345 -24.58 13.42 -0.77
N ASP A 346 -25.39 14.47 -0.56
CA ASP A 346 -24.96 15.86 -0.71
C ASP A 346 -23.83 16.20 0.28
N TRP A 347 -23.98 15.82 1.55
CA TRP A 347 -22.98 16.08 2.57
C TRP A 347 -21.65 15.39 2.30
N THR A 348 -21.66 14.12 1.92
CA THR A 348 -20.44 13.38 1.60
C THR A 348 -19.78 13.87 0.32
N THR A 349 -20.57 14.26 -0.69
CA THR A 349 -20.07 14.83 -1.94
C THR A 349 -19.42 16.19 -1.70
N PHE A 350 -20.05 17.06 -0.94
CA PHE A 350 -19.47 18.36 -0.56
C PHE A 350 -18.13 18.17 0.19
N ASN A 351 -18.06 17.23 1.11
CA ASN A 351 -16.81 16.96 1.85
C ASN A 351 -15.66 16.52 0.94
N GLU A 352 -15.92 15.71 -0.08
CA GLU A 352 -14.91 15.35 -1.08
C GLU A 352 -14.47 16.56 -1.91
N GLU A 353 -15.43 17.34 -2.40
CA GLU A 353 -15.14 18.50 -3.26
C GLU A 353 -14.32 19.58 -2.54
N ARG A 354 -14.63 19.88 -1.26
CA ARG A 354 -13.84 20.85 -0.48
C ARG A 354 -12.42 20.38 -0.19
N VAL A 355 -12.23 19.05 -0.02
CA VAL A 355 -10.90 18.48 0.19
C VAL A 355 -10.08 18.47 -1.11
N ILE A 356 -10.72 18.18 -2.25
CA ILE A 356 -10.08 18.31 -3.56
C ILE A 356 -9.63 19.76 -3.80
N ASP A 357 -10.49 20.75 -3.55
CA ASP A 357 -10.18 22.18 -3.65
C ASP A 357 -8.98 22.58 -2.78
N TRP A 358 -8.89 22.01 -1.57
CA TRP A 358 -7.75 22.22 -0.68
C TRP A 358 -6.43 21.71 -1.27
N PHE A 359 -6.40 20.49 -1.79
CA PHE A 359 -5.17 19.93 -2.36
C PHE A 359 -4.81 20.56 -3.72
N GLN A 360 -5.79 20.95 -4.52
CA GLN A 360 -5.56 21.74 -5.73
C GLN A 360 -4.89 23.06 -5.40
N PHE A 361 -5.38 23.76 -4.37
CA PHE A 361 -4.75 24.97 -3.86
C PHE A 361 -3.31 24.72 -3.40
N LEU A 362 -3.04 23.69 -2.60
CA LEU A 362 -1.68 23.39 -2.13
C LEU A 362 -0.74 23.10 -3.30
N LYS A 363 -1.17 22.33 -4.29
CA LYS A 363 -0.37 22.05 -5.50
C LYS A 363 -0.10 23.34 -6.28
N ALA A 364 -1.11 24.18 -6.48
CA ALA A 364 -0.96 25.46 -7.19
C ALA A 364 0.03 26.38 -6.48
N GLU A 365 -0.04 26.51 -5.15
CA GLU A 365 0.89 27.33 -4.37
C GLU A 365 2.32 26.79 -4.42
N LEU A 366 2.48 25.46 -4.38
CA LEU A 366 3.79 24.84 -4.54
C LEU A 366 4.40 25.16 -5.92
N LEU A 367 3.63 25.00 -6.99
CA LEU A 367 4.08 25.24 -8.37
C LEU A 367 4.40 26.70 -8.66
N LYS A 368 3.79 27.67 -7.96
CA LYS A 368 4.20 29.08 -8.02
C LYS A 368 5.64 29.29 -7.56
N ASN A 369 6.13 28.48 -6.62
CA ASN A 369 7.46 28.61 -6.03
C ASN A 369 8.49 27.64 -6.65
N ASP A 370 8.03 26.55 -7.26
CA ASP A 370 8.82 25.60 -8.04
C ASP A 370 7.96 24.98 -9.16
N PRO A 371 8.00 25.54 -10.39
CA PRO A 371 7.19 25.04 -11.49
C PRO A 371 7.48 23.58 -11.90
N LYS A 372 8.59 22.99 -11.46
CA LYS A 372 8.96 21.60 -11.73
C LYS A 372 8.65 20.66 -10.56
N ALA A 373 8.13 21.18 -9.46
CA ALA A 373 7.81 20.38 -8.30
C ALA A 373 6.82 19.28 -8.65
N LYS A 374 7.07 18.09 -8.11
CA LYS A 374 6.14 16.97 -8.15
C LYS A 374 5.43 16.89 -6.81
N VAL A 375 4.19 16.45 -6.84
CA VAL A 375 3.42 16.22 -5.61
C VAL A 375 2.97 14.77 -5.51
N HIS A 376 2.89 14.27 -4.29
CA HIS A 376 2.15 13.07 -3.98
C HIS A 376 1.34 13.26 -2.69
N LEU A 377 0.27 12.49 -2.60
CA LEU A 377 -0.57 12.42 -1.42
C LEU A 377 -0.53 10.99 -0.91
N LYS A 378 -0.10 10.78 0.33
CA LYS A 378 -0.16 9.46 0.93
C LYS A 378 -1.59 9.18 1.37
N ILE A 379 -2.32 8.41 0.57
CA ILE A 379 -3.72 8.08 0.77
C ILE A 379 -3.84 6.60 1.15
N MET A 380 -4.73 6.30 2.09
CA MET A 380 -5.06 4.92 2.46
C MET A 380 -5.98 4.29 1.41
N PRO A 381 -5.57 3.28 0.68
CA PRO A 381 -6.46 2.57 -0.25
C PRO A 381 -7.61 1.83 0.41
N SER A 382 -7.56 1.59 1.71
CA SER A 382 -8.70 1.10 2.49
C SER A 382 -9.93 2.01 2.41
N ILE A 383 -9.77 3.29 2.04
CA ILE A 383 -10.90 4.18 1.72
C ILE A 383 -11.72 3.63 0.57
N PHE A 384 -11.06 3.07 -0.44
CA PHE A 384 -11.69 2.38 -1.57
C PHE A 384 -12.05 0.93 -1.20
N THR A 385 -11.08 0.12 -0.77
CA THR A 385 -11.28 -1.32 -0.61
C THR A 385 -12.26 -1.70 0.51
N ASP A 386 -12.35 -0.89 1.58
CA ASP A 386 -13.23 -1.14 2.75
C ASP A 386 -14.48 -0.26 2.75
N ASN A 387 -14.74 0.40 1.63
CA ASN A 387 -15.87 1.31 1.44
C ASN A 387 -15.97 2.43 2.47
N ASN A 388 -14.85 3.09 2.78
CA ASN A 388 -14.83 4.30 3.61
C ASN A 388 -15.06 5.57 2.76
N ALA A 389 -16.00 5.51 1.80
CA ALA A 389 -16.31 6.59 0.85
C ALA A 389 -16.86 7.87 1.54
N ASP A 390 -17.20 7.77 2.82
CA ASP A 390 -17.64 8.85 3.70
C ASP A 390 -16.50 9.59 4.40
N ALA A 391 -15.24 9.19 4.16
CA ALA A 391 -14.08 9.83 4.79
C ALA A 391 -13.76 11.25 4.25
N GLY A 392 -14.51 11.75 3.28
CA GLY A 392 -14.27 13.03 2.61
C GLY A 392 -13.09 12.98 1.63
N ILE A 393 -12.72 11.80 1.16
CA ILE A 393 -11.59 11.58 0.27
C ILE A 393 -12.05 10.90 -1.02
N ASP A 394 -11.84 11.60 -2.12
CA ASP A 394 -11.95 11.03 -3.46
C ASP A 394 -10.59 10.50 -3.91
N LEU A 395 -10.40 9.18 -3.81
CA LEU A 395 -9.12 8.54 -4.15
C LEU A 395 -8.77 8.73 -5.63
N GLU A 396 -9.76 8.69 -6.55
CA GLU A 396 -9.52 8.91 -7.97
C GLU A 396 -9.04 10.33 -8.25
N ALA A 397 -9.78 11.35 -7.79
CA ALA A 397 -9.45 12.74 -8.04
C ALA A 397 -8.09 13.13 -7.45
N LEU A 398 -7.77 12.65 -6.24
CA LEU A 398 -6.50 12.94 -5.59
C LEU A 398 -5.32 12.18 -6.22
N THR A 399 -5.55 10.97 -6.74
CA THR A 399 -4.57 10.24 -7.54
C THR A 399 -4.30 10.96 -8.87
N GLU A 400 -5.33 11.46 -9.54
CA GLU A 400 -5.19 12.28 -10.76
C GLU A 400 -4.41 13.57 -10.50
N LEU A 401 -4.63 14.20 -9.35
CA LEU A 401 -3.91 15.41 -8.93
C LEU A 401 -2.41 15.14 -8.70
N SER A 402 -2.06 13.94 -8.26
CA SER A 402 -0.70 13.55 -7.90
C SER A 402 0.18 13.32 -9.12
N ASP A 403 1.48 13.67 -9.01
CA ASP A 403 2.51 13.39 -10.02
C ASP A 403 3.25 12.08 -9.70
N ILE A 404 3.09 11.58 -8.49
CA ILE A 404 3.52 10.26 -8.00
C ILE A 404 2.37 9.73 -7.14
N ASN A 405 1.95 8.50 -7.34
CA ASN A 405 0.87 7.89 -6.57
C ASN A 405 1.38 7.49 -5.19
N GLY A 406 1.21 8.39 -4.21
CA GLY A 406 1.52 8.10 -2.81
C GLY A 406 0.43 7.22 -2.20
N ASN A 407 0.83 6.24 -1.42
CA ASN A 407 -0.09 5.34 -0.72
C ASN A 407 0.55 4.73 0.53
N ASP A 408 -0.25 4.03 1.31
CA ASP A 408 0.14 3.20 2.44
C ASP A 408 -0.52 1.81 2.38
N ILE A 409 -0.64 1.26 1.17
CA ILE A 409 -1.23 -0.06 0.93
C ILE A 409 -0.69 -1.07 1.93
N ALA A 410 -1.62 -1.79 2.57
CA ALA A 410 -1.36 -2.79 3.59
C ALA A 410 -1.68 -4.21 3.12
N ALA A 411 -1.11 -5.17 3.83
CA ALA A 411 -1.56 -6.56 3.85
C ALA A 411 -1.67 -7.03 5.31
N HIS A 412 -2.48 -8.04 5.56
CA HIS A 412 -2.76 -8.48 6.92
C HIS A 412 -2.26 -9.91 7.12
N TYR A 413 -1.06 -10.05 7.71
CA TYR A 413 -0.41 -11.33 7.96
C TYR A 413 -1.26 -12.25 8.85
N ASN A 414 -1.62 -11.76 10.03
CA ASN A 414 -2.51 -12.47 10.94
C ASN A 414 -3.74 -11.64 11.21
N ASN A 415 -4.91 -12.26 11.25
CA ASN A 415 -6.15 -11.60 11.60
C ASN A 415 -6.22 -11.31 13.11
N ILE A 416 -5.33 -10.47 13.59
CA ILE A 416 -5.22 -10.08 15.00
C ILE A 416 -6.25 -9.01 15.37
N LYS A 417 -6.84 -8.33 14.39
CA LYS A 417 -7.95 -7.40 14.63
C LYS A 417 -9.24 -8.17 14.88
N PRO A 418 -10.04 -7.77 15.89
CA PRO A 418 -11.35 -8.37 16.09
C PRO A 418 -12.16 -8.26 14.80
N LYS A 419 -12.75 -9.36 14.41
CA LYS A 419 -13.47 -9.59 13.17
C LYS A 419 -14.47 -8.48 12.86
N LYS A 420 -14.18 -7.66 11.88
CA LYS A 420 -15.19 -6.87 11.18
C LYS A 420 -15.27 -7.22 9.69
N ILE A 421 -14.35 -8.01 9.19
CA ILE A 421 -14.19 -8.21 7.75
C ILE A 421 -14.04 -9.71 7.48
N HIS A 422 -15.02 -10.26 6.77
CA HIS A 422 -15.00 -11.53 6.04
C HIS A 422 -14.43 -12.75 6.76
N SER A 423 -15.29 -13.42 7.52
CA SER A 423 -15.02 -14.72 8.15
C SER A 423 -14.56 -15.80 7.15
N ASP A 424 -14.77 -15.60 5.85
CA ASP A 424 -14.51 -16.62 4.83
C ASP A 424 -13.10 -16.56 4.24
N TRP A 425 -12.47 -15.39 4.09
CA TRP A 425 -11.11 -15.34 3.59
C TRP A 425 -10.12 -16.02 4.55
N ASP A 426 -10.31 -15.88 5.87
CA ASP A 426 -9.51 -16.58 6.90
C ASP A 426 -9.54 -18.10 6.76
N LYS A 427 -10.58 -18.66 6.16
CA LYS A 427 -10.68 -20.11 5.90
C LYS A 427 -9.89 -20.52 4.67
N LYS A 428 -9.84 -19.64 3.66
CA LYS A 428 -9.23 -19.90 2.34
C LYS A 428 -7.75 -19.54 2.30
N TYR A 429 -7.40 -18.35 2.81
CA TYR A 429 -6.12 -17.69 2.54
C TYR A 429 -5.26 -17.54 3.79
N VAL A 430 -3.93 -17.44 3.59
CA VAL A 430 -2.94 -17.30 4.67
C VAL A 430 -2.77 -15.86 5.15
N PHE A 431 -3.23 -14.87 4.36
CA PHE A 431 -3.23 -13.46 4.75
C PHE A 431 -4.30 -12.67 4.00
N GLY A 432 -4.67 -11.51 4.54
CA GLY A 432 -5.62 -10.58 3.91
C GLY A 432 -4.95 -9.82 2.77
N TRP A 433 -5.29 -10.15 1.53
CA TRP A 433 -4.68 -9.61 0.33
C TRP A 433 -5.56 -8.60 -0.43
N ARG A 434 -6.81 -8.39 -0.02
CA ARG A 434 -7.80 -7.53 -0.69
C ARG A 434 -7.26 -6.13 -1.00
N GLU A 435 -6.74 -5.44 0.02
CA GLU A 435 -6.22 -4.08 -0.14
C GLU A 435 -4.98 -4.06 -1.03
N LEU A 436 -4.08 -5.03 -0.86
CA LEU A 436 -2.86 -5.15 -1.63
C LEU A 436 -3.12 -5.23 -3.14
N PHE A 437 -4.03 -6.11 -3.55
CA PHE A 437 -4.32 -6.34 -4.96
C PHE A 437 -5.21 -5.23 -5.54
N MET A 438 -6.39 -5.00 -4.95
CA MET A 438 -7.33 -4.01 -5.46
C MET A 438 -6.76 -2.59 -5.41
N GLY A 439 -5.99 -2.26 -4.39
CA GLY A 439 -5.38 -0.94 -4.22
C GLY A 439 -4.43 -0.60 -5.37
N TYR A 440 -3.45 -1.48 -5.66
CA TYR A 440 -2.53 -1.24 -6.78
C TYR A 440 -3.25 -1.29 -8.13
N ASP A 441 -4.17 -2.21 -8.35
CA ASP A 441 -4.91 -2.29 -9.60
C ASP A 441 -5.80 -1.06 -9.83
N PHE A 442 -6.37 -0.47 -8.78
CA PHE A 442 -7.13 0.78 -8.89
C PHE A 442 -6.23 1.97 -9.23
N LEU A 443 -5.12 2.16 -8.49
CA LEU A 443 -4.16 3.22 -8.77
C LEU A 443 -3.60 3.14 -10.20
N LYS A 444 -3.23 1.94 -10.65
CA LYS A 444 -2.76 1.69 -12.03
C LYS A 444 -3.87 1.84 -13.06
N SER A 445 -5.14 1.72 -12.69
CA SER A 445 -6.27 1.98 -13.59
C SER A 445 -6.49 3.48 -13.80
N ILE A 446 -6.33 4.28 -12.75
CA ILE A 446 -6.45 5.75 -12.84
C ILE A 446 -5.28 6.33 -13.64
N LYS A 447 -4.05 5.97 -13.28
CA LYS A 447 -2.80 6.45 -13.93
C LYS A 447 -1.87 5.27 -14.27
N PRO A 448 -2.06 4.61 -15.42
CA PRO A 448 -1.33 3.38 -15.77
C PRO A 448 0.18 3.48 -15.73
N ASN A 449 0.72 4.61 -16.15
CA ASN A 449 2.18 4.83 -16.28
C ASN A 449 2.77 5.61 -15.09
N GLN A 450 2.02 5.79 -13.97
CA GLN A 450 2.51 6.57 -12.85
C GLN A 450 3.30 5.70 -11.88
N ILE A 451 4.38 6.29 -11.30
CA ILE A 451 5.13 5.69 -10.20
C ILE A 451 4.21 5.55 -9.00
N ASN A 452 4.19 4.36 -8.38
CA ASN A 452 3.57 4.12 -7.09
C ASN A 452 4.63 4.13 -6.00
N PHE A 453 4.48 5.03 -5.04
CA PHE A 453 5.33 5.13 -3.87
C PHE A 453 4.51 4.84 -2.60
N ASN A 454 4.74 3.67 -2.02
CA ASN A 454 4.20 3.32 -0.72
C ASN A 454 5.08 3.93 0.38
N SER A 455 4.82 5.20 0.72
CA SER A 455 5.66 5.99 1.63
C SER A 455 5.46 5.67 3.12
N GLU A 456 4.59 4.72 3.43
CA GLU A 456 4.42 4.10 4.77
C GLU A 456 3.87 2.68 4.61
N SER A 457 4.70 1.80 4.06
CA SER A 457 4.28 0.44 3.75
C SER A 457 3.94 -0.37 5.00
N HIS A 458 2.70 -0.81 5.09
CA HIS A 458 2.19 -1.69 6.14
C HIS A 458 2.07 -3.15 5.67
N LEU A 459 2.83 -3.55 4.66
CA LEU A 459 2.82 -4.93 4.17
C LEU A 459 3.30 -5.92 5.24
N LEU A 460 4.18 -5.52 6.14
CA LEU A 460 4.67 -6.40 7.21
C LEU A 460 3.83 -6.31 8.48
N SER A 461 3.34 -5.17 8.90
CA SER A 461 2.39 -5.03 10.01
C SER A 461 1.90 -3.61 10.23
N GLY A 462 0.74 -3.48 10.88
CA GLY A 462 0.32 -2.25 11.55
C GLY A 462 0.87 -2.14 12.98
N SER A 463 0.69 -0.98 13.63
CA SER A 463 1.35 -0.61 14.89
C SER A 463 0.97 -1.45 16.13
N HIS A 464 -0.20 -2.09 16.17
CA HIS A 464 -0.67 -2.82 17.35
C HIS A 464 -0.85 -4.33 17.14
N THR A 465 -0.47 -4.84 15.98
CA THR A 465 -0.75 -6.22 15.55
C THR A 465 0.53 -6.92 15.09
N ARG A 466 1.56 -6.85 15.93
CA ARG A 466 2.88 -7.40 15.60
C ARG A 466 3.01 -8.84 16.01
N ASP A 467 3.60 -9.62 15.14
CA ASP A 467 3.89 -11.02 15.37
C ASP A 467 5.40 -11.26 15.27
N LEU A 468 6.01 -11.77 16.35
CA LEU A 468 7.41 -12.16 16.36
C LEU A 468 7.70 -13.42 15.55
N ASN A 469 6.65 -14.15 15.15
CA ASN A 469 6.80 -15.41 14.42
C ASN A 469 6.31 -15.27 12.97
N MET A 470 6.52 -14.09 12.35
CA MET A 470 6.18 -13.90 10.94
C MET A 470 7.01 -14.86 10.07
N ASN A 471 6.32 -15.52 9.15
CA ASN A 471 6.99 -16.37 8.16
C ASN A 471 7.75 -15.48 7.15
N PRO A 472 9.07 -15.65 6.97
CA PRO A 472 9.81 -14.86 5.98
C PRO A 472 9.25 -14.99 4.55
N LYS A 473 8.69 -16.14 4.18
CA LYS A 473 8.05 -16.32 2.86
C LYS A 473 6.84 -15.40 2.63
N TYR A 474 6.15 -14.98 3.71
CA TYR A 474 5.10 -13.96 3.60
C TYR A 474 5.67 -12.63 3.10
N VAL A 475 6.85 -12.24 3.58
CA VAL A 475 7.53 -11.01 3.14
C VAL A 475 7.78 -11.08 1.63
N ARG A 476 8.36 -12.19 1.17
CA ARG A 476 8.59 -12.43 -0.26
C ARG A 476 7.29 -12.37 -1.06
N ALA A 477 6.26 -13.09 -0.65
CA ALA A 477 4.98 -13.14 -1.35
C ALA A 477 4.34 -11.74 -1.49
N THR A 478 4.29 -10.96 -0.41
CA THR A 478 3.65 -9.64 -0.41
C THR A 478 4.42 -8.61 -1.23
N TYR A 479 5.75 -8.51 -1.04
CA TYR A 479 6.56 -7.57 -1.81
C TYR A 479 6.70 -7.98 -3.28
N TRP A 480 6.77 -9.29 -3.56
CA TRP A 480 6.79 -9.79 -4.93
C TRP A 480 5.52 -9.38 -5.68
N VAL A 481 4.35 -9.73 -5.13
CA VAL A 481 3.07 -9.38 -5.78
C VAL A 481 2.85 -7.87 -5.86
N ALA A 482 3.22 -7.11 -4.82
CA ALA A 482 3.10 -5.65 -4.83
C ALA A 482 3.87 -5.03 -6.02
N HIS A 483 5.09 -5.52 -6.29
CA HIS A 483 5.89 -5.04 -7.41
C HIS A 483 5.32 -5.50 -8.76
N LEU A 484 4.82 -6.72 -8.88
CA LEU A 484 4.15 -7.15 -10.12
C LEU A 484 2.90 -6.31 -10.42
N LEU A 485 2.19 -5.85 -9.39
CA LEU A 485 0.99 -5.01 -9.51
C LEU A 485 1.28 -3.51 -9.70
N GLY A 486 2.53 -3.07 -9.48
CA GLY A 486 2.90 -1.70 -9.79
C GLY A 486 3.66 -0.91 -8.72
N LEU A 487 4.06 -1.50 -7.59
CA LEU A 487 4.91 -0.83 -6.60
C LEU A 487 6.30 -0.53 -7.20
N ASN A 488 6.78 0.71 -7.04
CA ASN A 488 8.08 1.14 -7.55
C ASN A 488 9.02 1.58 -6.44
N ALA A 489 8.48 2.18 -5.37
CA ALA A 489 9.26 2.57 -4.20
C ALA A 489 8.45 2.32 -2.93
N SER A 490 9.13 1.93 -1.85
CA SER A 490 8.50 1.70 -0.55
C SER A 490 9.34 2.24 0.59
N GLN A 491 8.66 2.70 1.63
CA GLN A 491 9.25 3.01 2.93
C GLN A 491 8.50 2.18 3.98
N THR A 492 9.12 1.07 4.39
CA THR A 492 8.51 0.10 5.32
C THR A 492 8.33 0.73 6.69
N TRP A 493 7.15 0.66 7.24
CA TRP A 493 6.82 1.08 8.61
C TRP A 493 7.24 -0.02 9.57
N TYR A 494 8.23 0.16 10.41
CA TYR A 494 9.27 1.16 10.52
C TYR A 494 10.45 0.56 11.29
N TRP A 495 11.60 1.25 11.39
CA TRP A 495 12.79 0.82 12.11
C TRP A 495 12.81 1.41 13.53
N PRO A 496 12.52 0.63 14.60
CA PRO A 496 12.35 1.17 15.96
C PRO A 496 13.63 1.27 16.77
N ARG A 497 14.77 0.76 16.27
CA ARG A 497 16.00 0.62 17.04
C ARG A 497 17.11 1.56 16.60
N GLN A 498 17.98 1.93 17.51
CA GLN A 498 19.27 2.56 17.25
C GLN A 498 20.32 1.49 16.90
N ASN A 499 21.53 1.93 16.50
CA ASN A 499 22.60 1.00 16.11
C ASN A 499 23.13 0.12 17.25
N ASP A 500 23.01 0.57 18.49
CA ASP A 500 23.40 -0.16 19.69
C ASP A 500 22.32 -1.13 20.18
N GLY A 501 21.19 -1.20 19.48
CA GLY A 501 20.03 -2.02 19.83
C GLY A 501 19.00 -1.31 20.71
N SER A 502 19.32 -0.13 21.25
CA SER A 502 18.39 0.62 22.09
C SER A 502 17.17 1.10 21.29
N LEU A 503 16.04 1.21 21.99
CA LEU A 503 14.79 1.68 21.38
C LEU A 503 14.79 3.20 21.23
N ARG A 504 14.21 3.67 20.14
CA ARG A 504 14.01 5.12 19.95
C ARG A 504 12.98 5.63 20.94
N ARG A 505 13.34 6.60 21.76
CA ARG A 505 12.51 7.11 22.88
C ARG A 505 11.14 7.61 22.48
N ASN A 506 10.98 8.13 21.26
CA ASN A 506 9.71 8.66 20.77
C ASN A 506 8.78 7.60 20.17
N LEU A 507 9.20 6.33 20.17
CA LEU A 507 8.51 5.23 19.51
C LEU A 507 8.07 4.16 20.50
N THR A 508 7.84 4.52 21.74
CA THR A 508 7.60 3.58 22.85
C THR A 508 6.22 2.96 22.89
N ASP A 509 5.30 3.35 21.98
CA ASP A 509 3.93 2.85 22.03
C ASP A 509 3.75 1.52 21.26
N GLY A 510 4.21 0.44 21.88
CA GLY A 510 3.92 -0.92 21.43
C GLY A 510 4.87 -1.49 20.38
N TYR A 511 6.13 -1.10 20.42
CA TYR A 511 7.10 -1.43 19.38
C TYR A 511 8.09 -2.54 19.72
N ALA A 512 8.07 -3.06 20.92
CA ALA A 512 8.75 -4.31 21.21
C ALA A 512 8.09 -5.44 20.40
N GLY A 513 8.90 -6.33 19.87
CA GLY A 513 8.41 -7.41 19.04
C GLY A 513 7.92 -6.97 17.67
N SER A 514 8.51 -5.93 17.11
CA SER A 514 8.25 -5.56 15.72
C SER A 514 8.65 -6.69 14.78
N ASN A 515 7.71 -7.21 14.00
CA ASN A 515 7.98 -8.29 13.06
C ASN A 515 8.92 -7.88 11.91
N ASN A 516 8.97 -6.60 11.57
CA ASN A 516 9.94 -6.07 10.61
C ASN A 516 11.35 -5.90 11.18
N GLN A 517 11.58 -6.34 12.43
CA GLN A 517 12.87 -6.37 13.11
C GLN A 517 13.32 -7.79 13.47
N GLN A 518 12.66 -8.82 12.96
CA GLN A 518 13.10 -10.20 13.08
C GLN A 518 14.23 -10.47 12.08
N PRO A 519 15.31 -11.17 12.44
CA PRO A 519 16.47 -11.39 11.56
C PRO A 519 16.12 -11.86 10.15
N ARG A 520 15.39 -12.98 10.03
CA ARG A 520 15.01 -13.52 8.73
C ARG A 520 13.96 -12.68 8.00
N VAL A 521 13.04 -12.04 8.71
CA VAL A 521 12.05 -11.13 8.11
C VAL A 521 12.74 -9.89 7.54
N THR A 522 13.66 -9.30 8.31
CA THR A 522 14.44 -8.12 7.88
C THR A 522 15.36 -8.47 6.69
N PHE A 523 16.02 -9.62 6.75
CA PHE A 523 16.82 -10.14 5.64
C PHE A 523 15.97 -10.38 4.39
N GLU A 524 14.81 -11.06 4.54
CA GLU A 524 14.00 -11.48 3.39
C GLU A 524 13.38 -10.32 2.63
N LEU A 525 13.10 -9.20 3.27
CA LEU A 525 12.67 -7.99 2.57
C LEU A 525 13.71 -7.58 1.53
N GLU A 526 14.95 -7.39 1.96
CA GLU A 526 16.02 -6.95 1.06
C GLU A 526 16.45 -8.06 0.09
N ASN A 527 16.42 -9.32 0.52
CA ASN A 527 16.64 -10.47 -0.36
C ASN A 527 15.64 -10.51 -1.52
N THR A 528 14.37 -10.19 -1.23
CA THR A 528 13.32 -10.07 -2.25
C THR A 528 13.59 -8.87 -3.17
N LEU A 529 13.99 -7.70 -2.63
CA LEU A 529 14.33 -6.52 -3.43
C LEU A 529 15.57 -6.73 -4.32
N ILE A 530 16.54 -7.55 -3.89
CA ILE A 530 17.67 -7.95 -4.71
C ILE A 530 17.17 -8.73 -5.94
N ASP A 531 16.28 -9.71 -5.75
CA ASP A 531 15.72 -10.47 -6.86
C ASP A 531 14.87 -9.61 -7.79
N LEU A 532 13.97 -8.78 -7.24
CA LEU A 532 13.15 -7.85 -8.00
C LEU A 532 14.00 -6.87 -8.84
N ASN A 533 15.09 -6.33 -8.28
CA ASN A 533 16.01 -5.47 -9.01
C ASN A 533 16.87 -6.25 -10.02
N THR A 534 17.19 -7.52 -9.75
CA THR A 534 17.91 -8.36 -10.70
C THR A 534 17.10 -8.62 -11.97
N PHE A 535 15.77 -8.74 -11.81
CA PHE A 535 14.79 -8.97 -12.87
C PHE A 535 13.89 -7.74 -13.11
N SER A 536 14.44 -6.54 -12.93
CA SER A 536 13.63 -5.31 -12.94
C SER A 536 12.95 -5.02 -14.29
N GLU A 537 13.53 -5.43 -15.40
CA GLU A 537 12.92 -5.29 -16.73
C GLU A 537 11.72 -6.24 -16.87
N GLU A 538 11.88 -7.49 -16.45
CA GLU A 538 10.84 -8.50 -16.45
C GLU A 538 9.67 -8.09 -15.52
N VAL A 539 9.97 -7.64 -14.30
CA VAL A 539 8.97 -7.16 -13.34
C VAL A 539 8.23 -5.92 -13.87
N THR A 540 8.94 -4.99 -14.50
CA THR A 540 8.34 -3.80 -15.14
C THR A 540 7.40 -4.21 -16.29
N ALA A 541 7.73 -5.26 -17.03
CA ALA A 541 6.86 -5.78 -18.08
C ALA A 541 5.54 -6.34 -17.51
N PHE A 542 5.56 -7.02 -16.34
CA PHE A 542 4.35 -7.40 -15.62
C PHE A 542 3.52 -6.20 -15.17
N GLN A 543 4.17 -5.15 -14.65
CA GLN A 543 3.48 -3.91 -14.22
C GLN A 543 2.71 -3.23 -15.35
N ASN A 544 3.22 -3.34 -16.57
CA ASN A 544 2.66 -2.70 -17.76
C ASN A 544 1.74 -3.62 -18.55
N GLN A 545 1.42 -4.81 -18.03
CA GLN A 545 0.51 -5.74 -18.67
C GLN A 545 -0.87 -5.10 -18.88
N ARG A 546 -1.43 -5.28 -20.09
CA ARG A 546 -2.79 -4.87 -20.43
C ARG A 546 -3.81 -5.51 -19.48
N LYS A 547 -4.83 -4.75 -19.11
CA LYS A 547 -5.91 -5.19 -18.21
C LYS A 547 -7.21 -5.36 -19.00
N PRO A 548 -7.45 -6.54 -19.59
CA PRO A 548 -8.55 -6.75 -20.52
C PRO A 548 -9.94 -6.66 -19.89
N ILE A 549 -10.05 -6.94 -18.60
CA ILE A 549 -11.26 -6.76 -17.81
C ILE A 549 -11.13 -5.54 -16.92
N ARG A 550 -12.14 -4.67 -16.96
CA ARG A 550 -12.32 -3.56 -16.03
C ARG A 550 -13.57 -3.78 -15.19
N ILE A 551 -13.44 -3.68 -13.88
CA ILE A 551 -14.58 -3.71 -12.95
C ILE A 551 -15.04 -2.28 -12.74
N PHE A 552 -16.31 -1.99 -12.99
CA PHE A 552 -16.86 -0.65 -12.83
C PHE A 552 -16.96 -0.30 -11.35
N TYR A 553 -16.40 0.83 -10.99
CA TYR A 553 -16.53 1.44 -9.68
C TYR A 553 -17.34 2.72 -9.77
N SER A 554 -18.48 2.75 -9.07
CA SER A 554 -19.29 3.94 -8.87
C SER A 554 -19.05 4.52 -7.49
N LYS A 555 -18.54 5.74 -7.44
CA LYS A 555 -18.42 6.50 -6.20
C LYS A 555 -19.79 6.78 -5.58
N THR A 556 -20.81 6.93 -6.41
CA THR A 556 -22.20 7.12 -5.99
C THR A 556 -22.71 5.89 -5.26
N ALA A 557 -22.57 4.70 -5.84
CA ALA A 557 -22.96 3.45 -5.18
C ALA A 557 -22.19 3.23 -3.87
N ALA A 558 -20.89 3.54 -3.85
CA ALA A 558 -20.07 3.43 -2.64
C ALA A 558 -20.54 4.34 -1.50
N LYS A 559 -21.00 5.57 -1.79
CA LYS A 559 -21.57 6.48 -0.79
C LYS A 559 -22.92 6.01 -0.28
N GLN A 560 -23.77 5.50 -1.16
CA GLN A 560 -25.13 5.12 -0.82
C GLN A 560 -25.23 3.73 -0.15
N LYS A 561 -24.36 2.77 -0.53
CA LYS A 561 -24.38 1.40 0.00
C LYS A 561 -23.12 1.06 0.79
N GLY A 562 -23.27 0.71 2.06
CA GLY A 562 -22.14 0.40 2.95
C GLY A 562 -21.38 -0.88 2.55
N ASP A 563 -22.05 -1.86 1.96
CA ASP A 563 -21.51 -3.16 1.53
C ASP A 563 -21.12 -3.22 0.05
N TYR A 564 -21.20 -2.10 -0.67
CA TYR A 564 -20.94 -2.06 -2.12
C TYR A 564 -19.61 -2.69 -2.51
N MET A 565 -18.54 -2.35 -1.78
CA MET A 565 -17.20 -2.85 -2.11
C MET A 565 -16.99 -4.33 -1.76
N ASP A 566 -17.87 -4.94 -0.98
CA ASP A 566 -17.82 -6.39 -0.77
C ASP A 566 -18.26 -7.14 -2.02
N GLY A 567 -19.35 -6.67 -2.67
CA GLY A 567 -19.74 -7.20 -3.98
C GLY A 567 -18.70 -6.96 -5.07
N ILE A 568 -18.03 -5.81 -5.07
CA ILE A 568 -16.91 -5.56 -6.00
C ILE A 568 -15.75 -6.51 -5.74
N PHE A 569 -15.46 -6.82 -4.47
CA PHE A 569 -14.42 -7.78 -4.12
C PHE A 569 -14.78 -9.21 -4.55
N ASP A 570 -16.03 -9.61 -4.44
CA ASP A 570 -16.49 -10.92 -4.91
C ASP A 570 -16.23 -11.12 -6.42
N VAL A 571 -16.48 -10.09 -7.24
CA VAL A 571 -16.12 -10.09 -8.68
C VAL A 571 -14.61 -10.22 -8.85
N TYR A 572 -13.86 -9.41 -8.10
CA TYR A 572 -12.40 -9.36 -8.19
C TYR A 572 -11.77 -10.70 -7.78
N GLU A 573 -12.19 -11.28 -6.64
CA GLU A 573 -11.69 -12.56 -6.12
C GLU A 573 -11.86 -13.68 -7.15
N ARG A 574 -13.04 -13.81 -7.74
CA ARG A 574 -13.34 -14.86 -8.73
C ARG A 574 -12.44 -14.80 -9.97
N LEU A 575 -12.07 -13.61 -10.41
CA LEU A 575 -11.28 -13.43 -11.63
C LEU A 575 -9.76 -13.38 -11.37
N ASN A 576 -9.33 -13.07 -10.15
CA ASN A 576 -7.91 -12.91 -9.82
C ASN A 576 -7.09 -14.19 -10.00
N PHE A 577 -7.73 -15.35 -9.90
CA PHE A 577 -7.09 -16.67 -10.02
C PHE A 577 -7.16 -17.26 -11.44
N GLU A 578 -7.65 -16.50 -12.43
CA GLU A 578 -7.75 -16.93 -13.83
C GLU A 578 -6.55 -16.47 -14.69
N GLY A 579 -5.49 -15.95 -14.07
CA GLY A 579 -4.28 -15.48 -14.76
C GLY A 579 -4.48 -14.19 -15.57
N ILE A 580 -5.60 -13.50 -15.36
CA ILE A 580 -5.98 -12.29 -16.08
C ILE A 580 -5.62 -11.07 -15.24
N SER A 581 -4.95 -10.11 -15.84
CA SER A 581 -4.72 -8.81 -15.20
C SER A 581 -6.04 -8.04 -15.15
N LEU A 582 -6.45 -7.64 -13.95
CA LEU A 582 -7.68 -6.92 -13.70
C LEU A 582 -7.40 -5.41 -13.56
N GLY A 583 -8.41 -4.62 -13.86
CA GLY A 583 -8.40 -3.18 -13.61
C GLY A 583 -9.79 -2.69 -13.25
N PHE A 584 -9.86 -1.39 -13.03
CA PHE A 584 -11.12 -0.72 -12.71
C PHE A 584 -11.49 0.27 -13.79
N ALA A 585 -12.78 0.53 -13.94
CA ALA A 585 -13.32 1.59 -14.77
C ALA A 585 -14.18 2.51 -13.89
N THR A 586 -14.02 3.81 -14.09
CA THR A 586 -14.91 4.85 -13.58
C THR A 586 -15.43 5.66 -14.77
N LYS A 587 -16.40 6.54 -14.55
CA LYS A 587 -16.83 7.45 -15.62
C LYS A 587 -15.67 8.26 -16.22
N ASN A 588 -14.69 8.65 -15.38
CA ASN A 588 -13.55 9.45 -15.84
C ASN A 588 -12.57 8.60 -16.64
N ILE A 589 -12.28 7.37 -16.20
CA ILE A 589 -11.44 6.43 -16.94
C ILE A 589 -12.05 6.11 -18.30
N ILE A 590 -13.36 5.84 -18.35
CA ILE A 590 -14.09 5.55 -19.59
C ILE A 590 -14.00 6.75 -20.56
N LYS A 591 -14.13 7.99 -20.06
CA LYS A 591 -14.10 9.20 -20.89
C LYS A 591 -12.69 9.59 -21.35
N LYS A 592 -11.65 9.34 -20.54
CA LYS A 592 -10.31 9.88 -20.76
C LYS A 592 -9.32 8.90 -21.39
N GLN A 593 -9.48 7.59 -21.17
CA GLN A 593 -8.50 6.60 -21.62
C GLN A 593 -8.89 5.94 -22.92
N ASP A 594 -7.87 5.49 -23.66
CA ASP A 594 -8.09 4.70 -24.88
C ASP A 594 -8.78 3.38 -24.56
N LYS A 595 -9.89 3.12 -25.20
CA LYS A 595 -10.70 1.90 -25.04
C LYS A 595 -9.98 0.63 -25.49
N ALA A 596 -8.93 0.74 -26.30
CA ALA A 596 -8.07 -0.38 -26.66
C ALA A 596 -7.34 -1.00 -25.45
N ASN A 597 -7.29 -0.29 -24.30
CA ASN A 597 -6.65 -0.80 -23.08
C ASN A 597 -7.44 -1.91 -22.38
N TRP A 598 -8.71 -2.14 -22.74
CA TRP A 598 -9.55 -3.22 -22.20
C TRP A 598 -10.53 -3.75 -23.25
N ASP A 599 -11.12 -4.91 -22.97
CA ASP A 599 -12.08 -5.56 -23.87
C ASP A 599 -13.51 -5.48 -23.35
N VAL A 600 -13.69 -5.52 -22.02
CA VAL A 600 -15.00 -5.57 -21.40
C VAL A 600 -15.02 -4.88 -20.06
N ILE A 601 -16.15 -4.24 -19.74
CA ILE A 601 -16.44 -3.67 -18.42
C ILE A 601 -17.46 -4.57 -17.72
N LEU A 602 -17.15 -4.98 -16.48
CA LEU A 602 -18.06 -5.69 -15.59
C LEU A 602 -18.69 -4.73 -14.61
N ILE A 603 -20.01 -4.75 -14.49
CA ILE A 603 -20.79 -3.91 -13.57
C ILE A 603 -21.59 -4.82 -12.65
N TYR A 604 -21.34 -4.75 -11.35
CA TYR A 604 -21.98 -5.62 -10.37
C TYR A 604 -22.44 -4.85 -9.14
N ASN A 605 -23.67 -5.11 -8.70
CA ASN A 605 -24.29 -4.53 -7.50
C ASN A 605 -24.22 -2.98 -7.45
N THR A 606 -24.17 -2.33 -8.61
CA THR A 606 -24.02 -0.88 -8.78
C THR A 606 -25.40 -0.24 -8.99
N GLU A 607 -26.22 -0.24 -7.95
CA GLU A 607 -27.62 0.20 -8.00
C GLU A 607 -27.74 1.70 -8.31
N HIS A 608 -26.98 2.52 -7.58
CA HIS A 608 -27.04 3.98 -7.66
C HIS A 608 -25.89 4.53 -8.51
N VAL A 609 -26.22 5.34 -9.50
CA VAL A 609 -25.24 6.06 -10.34
C VAL A 609 -25.74 7.46 -10.66
N THR A 610 -24.82 8.40 -10.84
CA THR A 610 -25.19 9.72 -11.38
C THR A 610 -25.58 9.62 -12.85
N GLU A 611 -26.32 10.60 -13.35
CA GLU A 611 -26.60 10.72 -14.80
C GLU A 611 -25.30 10.69 -15.62
N THR A 612 -24.25 11.37 -15.16
CA THR A 612 -22.95 11.39 -15.86
C THR A 612 -22.21 10.04 -15.83
N GLU A 613 -22.43 9.19 -14.83
CA GLU A 613 -21.93 7.80 -14.80
C GLU A 613 -22.73 6.94 -15.78
N PHE A 614 -24.07 7.11 -15.81
CA PHE A 614 -24.94 6.45 -16.76
C PHE A 614 -24.56 6.80 -18.21
N GLU A 615 -24.46 8.06 -18.53
CA GLU A 615 -24.07 8.56 -19.86
C GLU A 615 -22.71 8.03 -20.31
N ALA A 616 -21.72 7.97 -19.41
CA ALA A 616 -20.39 7.46 -19.73
C ALA A 616 -20.43 5.98 -20.16
N VAL A 617 -21.22 5.14 -19.49
CA VAL A 617 -21.40 3.73 -19.86
C VAL A 617 -22.25 3.60 -21.12
N GLN A 618 -23.32 4.38 -21.27
CA GLN A 618 -24.14 4.37 -22.47
C GLN A 618 -23.33 4.78 -23.72
N GLN A 619 -22.55 5.84 -23.62
CA GLN A 619 -21.66 6.26 -24.70
C GLN A 619 -20.64 5.18 -25.05
N TYR A 620 -20.06 4.52 -24.03
CA TYR A 620 -19.14 3.41 -24.25
C TYR A 620 -19.79 2.25 -25.04
N LEU A 621 -21.05 1.91 -24.73
CA LEU A 621 -21.85 0.94 -25.49
C LEU A 621 -22.12 1.38 -26.92
N ASP A 622 -22.53 2.64 -27.10
CA ASP A 622 -22.83 3.23 -28.41
C ASP A 622 -21.59 3.26 -29.33
N GLU A 623 -20.40 3.39 -28.76
CA GLU A 623 -19.12 3.34 -29.45
C GLU A 623 -18.58 1.90 -29.65
N GLY A 624 -19.40 0.89 -29.39
CA GLY A 624 -19.09 -0.53 -29.60
C GLY A 624 -18.36 -1.22 -28.46
N GLY A 625 -18.18 -0.56 -27.31
CA GLY A 625 -17.65 -1.17 -26.10
C GLY A 625 -18.58 -2.25 -25.53
N SER A 626 -18.04 -3.24 -24.84
CA SER A 626 -18.81 -4.37 -24.30
C SER A 626 -18.99 -4.27 -22.80
N VAL A 627 -20.21 -4.52 -22.32
CA VAL A 627 -20.59 -4.49 -20.90
C VAL A 627 -21.26 -5.80 -20.50
N ILE A 628 -20.81 -6.35 -19.37
CA ILE A 628 -21.48 -7.46 -18.69
C ILE A 628 -21.95 -6.94 -17.34
N MET A 629 -23.24 -7.00 -17.05
CA MET A 629 -23.79 -6.46 -15.81
C MET A 629 -24.82 -7.39 -15.17
N ASP A 630 -25.01 -7.24 -13.86
CA ASP A 630 -26.09 -7.87 -13.15
C ASP A 630 -27.40 -7.07 -13.30
N LYS A 631 -28.52 -7.74 -13.03
CA LYS A 631 -29.86 -7.13 -13.17
C LYS A 631 -30.15 -6.03 -12.14
N ASN A 632 -29.37 -5.91 -11.07
CA ASN A 632 -29.61 -4.96 -9.98
C ASN A 632 -28.86 -3.65 -10.16
N SER A 633 -27.98 -3.56 -11.15
CA SER A 633 -27.17 -2.36 -11.42
C SER A 633 -27.94 -1.31 -12.23
N PHE A 634 -27.58 -0.05 -12.07
CA PHE A 634 -28.10 1.11 -12.80
C PHE A 634 -29.63 1.30 -12.69
N LYS A 635 -30.15 1.16 -11.44
CA LYS A 635 -31.60 1.27 -11.18
C LYS A 635 -32.06 2.69 -10.87
N SER A 636 -31.22 3.45 -10.16
CA SER A 636 -31.60 4.77 -9.69
C SER A 636 -30.43 5.75 -9.77
N ASN A 637 -30.77 7.05 -9.77
CA ASN A 637 -29.79 8.11 -9.65
C ASN A 637 -29.27 8.24 -8.20
N GLU A 638 -28.41 9.23 -7.97
CA GLU A 638 -27.81 9.52 -6.67
C GLU A 638 -28.83 9.85 -5.58
N TYR A 639 -30.04 10.21 -5.93
CA TYR A 639 -31.13 10.57 -5.03
C TYR A 639 -32.20 9.49 -4.89
N GLY A 640 -32.03 8.34 -5.55
CA GLY A 640 -32.96 7.23 -5.51
C GLY A 640 -34.10 7.30 -6.52
N GLU A 641 -34.07 8.25 -7.46
CA GLU A 641 -35.04 8.34 -8.55
C GLU A 641 -34.73 7.29 -9.65
N PRO A 642 -35.75 6.63 -10.22
CA PRO A 642 -35.55 5.61 -11.24
C PRO A 642 -34.79 6.13 -12.47
N LEU A 643 -33.85 5.37 -12.98
CA LEU A 643 -33.17 5.61 -14.23
C LEU A 643 -33.79 4.79 -15.37
N LYS A 644 -33.65 5.29 -16.61
CA LYS A 644 -33.88 4.47 -17.80
C LYS A 644 -32.87 3.32 -17.88
N SER A 645 -33.22 2.28 -18.63
CA SER A 645 -32.29 1.16 -18.86
C SER A 645 -31.19 1.55 -19.86
N LEU A 646 -30.01 0.95 -19.70
CA LEU A 646 -28.98 1.02 -20.73
C LEU A 646 -29.46 0.29 -21.99
N GLU A 647 -29.10 0.82 -23.15
CA GLU A 647 -29.48 0.29 -24.47
C GLU A 647 -28.25 -0.15 -25.25
N SER A 648 -28.39 -1.19 -26.05
CA SER A 648 -27.35 -1.69 -26.95
C SER A 648 -27.86 -1.84 -28.35
N LYS A 649 -27.23 -1.16 -29.30
CA LYS A 649 -27.50 -1.29 -30.72
C LYS A 649 -26.73 -2.44 -31.40
N SER A 650 -25.67 -2.93 -30.74
CA SER A 650 -24.69 -3.89 -31.30
C SER A 650 -24.63 -5.20 -30.55
N ASN A 651 -25.64 -5.54 -29.75
CA ASN A 651 -25.68 -6.76 -28.91
C ASN A 651 -24.42 -6.92 -27.99
N ASN A 652 -23.90 -5.82 -27.52
CA ASN A 652 -22.68 -5.73 -26.69
C ASN A 652 -22.98 -5.47 -25.19
N LEU A 653 -24.25 -5.50 -24.79
CA LEU A 653 -24.72 -5.46 -23.41
C LEU A 653 -25.28 -6.84 -23.01
N PHE A 654 -24.71 -7.41 -21.94
CA PHE A 654 -25.11 -8.71 -21.41
C PHE A 654 -25.59 -8.54 -19.97
N ILE A 655 -26.90 -8.76 -19.74
CA ILE A 655 -27.50 -8.69 -18.40
C ILE A 655 -27.69 -10.11 -17.89
N LEU A 656 -27.06 -10.43 -16.72
CA LEU A 656 -26.99 -11.78 -16.19
C LEU A 656 -27.54 -11.84 -14.75
N ASN A 657 -27.87 -13.06 -14.29
CA ASN A 657 -28.56 -13.25 -13.02
C ASN A 657 -27.62 -13.57 -11.86
N SER A 658 -26.42 -14.09 -12.14
CA SER A 658 -25.48 -14.50 -11.11
C SER A 658 -24.05 -14.07 -11.42
N LEU A 659 -23.24 -13.97 -10.39
CA LEU A 659 -21.83 -13.68 -10.52
C LEU A 659 -21.06 -14.78 -11.25
N GLU A 660 -21.50 -16.03 -11.11
CA GLU A 660 -20.94 -17.17 -11.83
C GLU A 660 -21.18 -17.04 -13.34
N GLU A 661 -22.41 -16.73 -13.75
CA GLU A 661 -22.71 -16.46 -15.16
C GLU A 661 -21.87 -15.31 -15.73
N MET A 662 -21.67 -14.25 -14.94
CA MET A 662 -20.84 -13.10 -15.32
C MET A 662 -19.38 -13.51 -15.52
N GLN A 663 -18.81 -14.32 -14.62
CA GLN A 663 -17.45 -14.85 -14.74
C GLN A 663 -17.29 -15.69 -16.01
N LEU A 664 -18.19 -16.66 -16.21
CA LEU A 664 -18.17 -17.53 -17.39
C LEU A 664 -18.30 -16.74 -18.70
N LYS A 665 -19.20 -15.73 -18.72
CA LYS A 665 -19.38 -14.86 -19.88
C LYS A 665 -18.13 -14.02 -20.15
N ALA A 666 -17.50 -13.45 -19.12
CA ALA A 666 -16.27 -12.69 -19.27
C ALA A 666 -15.12 -13.52 -19.84
N LEU A 667 -14.92 -14.74 -19.32
CA LEU A 667 -13.89 -15.66 -19.81
C LEU A 667 -14.17 -16.11 -21.25
N SER A 668 -15.43 -16.43 -21.57
CA SER A 668 -15.85 -16.78 -22.95
C SER A 668 -15.63 -15.60 -23.90
N PHE A 669 -15.96 -14.39 -23.48
CA PHE A 669 -15.74 -13.16 -24.25
C PHE A 669 -14.26 -12.94 -24.56
N LEU A 670 -13.37 -13.02 -23.54
CA LEU A 670 -11.93 -12.89 -23.75
C LEU A 670 -11.37 -14.00 -24.65
N ARG A 671 -11.90 -15.22 -24.57
CA ARG A 671 -11.52 -16.32 -25.46
C ARG A 671 -11.83 -15.97 -26.92
N SER A 672 -13.03 -15.42 -27.20
CA SER A 672 -13.42 -15.00 -28.56
C SER A 672 -12.52 -13.85 -29.10
N LYS A 673 -12.00 -13.01 -28.21
CA LYS A 673 -11.07 -11.91 -28.54
C LYS A 673 -9.60 -12.35 -28.58
N LYS A 674 -9.28 -13.61 -28.28
CA LYS A 674 -7.89 -14.12 -28.12
C LYS A 674 -7.09 -13.32 -27.09
N ALA A 675 -7.77 -12.86 -26.03
CA ALA A 675 -7.21 -12.03 -24.96
C ALA A 675 -6.90 -12.82 -23.68
N LEU A 676 -7.12 -14.15 -23.68
CA LEU A 676 -6.67 -15.02 -22.59
C LEU A 676 -5.17 -15.31 -22.70
N PRO A 677 -4.49 -15.58 -21.58
CA PRO A 677 -3.07 -15.94 -21.57
C PRO A 677 -2.77 -17.18 -22.43
N GLU A 678 -1.62 -17.18 -23.12
CA GLU A 678 -1.10 -18.36 -23.86
C GLU A 678 -0.70 -19.50 -22.90
N ILE A 679 -0.18 -19.14 -21.71
CA ILE A 679 0.10 -20.09 -20.64
C ILE A 679 -1.13 -20.24 -19.76
N VAL A 680 -1.43 -21.46 -19.37
CA VAL A 680 -2.53 -21.82 -18.47
C VAL A 680 -1.96 -22.53 -17.25
N VAL A 681 -2.41 -22.12 -16.07
CA VAL A 681 -2.08 -22.78 -14.80
C VAL A 681 -3.35 -23.42 -14.23
N THR A 682 -3.31 -24.72 -14.00
CA THR A 682 -4.42 -25.48 -13.43
C THR A 682 -4.05 -25.95 -12.03
N GLU A 683 -4.88 -25.67 -11.04
CA GLU A 683 -4.76 -26.23 -9.69
C GLU A 683 -5.39 -27.64 -9.66
N LYS A 684 -4.62 -28.60 -9.17
CA LYS A 684 -5.10 -29.96 -8.87
C LYS A 684 -5.51 -30.01 -7.39
N THR A 685 -6.74 -29.66 -7.11
CA THR A 685 -7.28 -29.55 -5.74
C THR A 685 -8.72 -30.05 -5.71
N ASP A 686 -9.12 -30.63 -4.58
CA ASP A 686 -10.52 -31.00 -4.30
C ASP A 686 -11.32 -29.81 -3.71
N SER A 687 -10.71 -28.62 -3.65
CA SER A 687 -11.33 -27.42 -3.11
C SER A 687 -12.23 -26.75 -4.15
N ASP A 688 -13.37 -26.22 -3.71
CA ASP A 688 -14.30 -25.44 -4.55
C ASP A 688 -13.77 -24.04 -4.93
N PHE A 689 -12.54 -23.67 -4.47
CA PHE A 689 -11.92 -22.37 -4.72
C PHE A 689 -10.44 -22.51 -5.06
N LYS A 690 -9.96 -21.60 -5.91
CA LYS A 690 -8.55 -21.49 -6.28
C LYS A 690 -7.78 -20.65 -5.25
N THR A 691 -6.51 -20.93 -5.10
CA THR A 691 -5.65 -20.26 -4.13
C THR A 691 -4.34 -19.72 -4.70
N CYS A 692 -3.94 -20.17 -5.88
CA CYS A 692 -2.73 -19.71 -6.55
C CYS A 692 -3.04 -18.58 -7.53
N THR A 693 -2.69 -17.36 -7.17
CA THR A 693 -2.73 -16.25 -8.13
C THR A 693 -1.54 -16.36 -9.07
N TRP A 694 -1.75 -16.06 -10.33
CA TRP A 694 -0.69 -16.12 -11.33
C TRP A 694 -0.87 -15.10 -12.45
N ARG A 695 0.23 -14.74 -13.08
CA ARG A 695 0.26 -13.88 -14.26
C ARG A 695 1.32 -14.40 -15.20
N SER A 696 1.05 -14.32 -16.50
CA SER A 696 2.05 -14.60 -17.54
C SER A 696 2.14 -13.45 -18.51
N ILE A 697 3.35 -13.21 -19.01
CA ILE A 697 3.61 -12.20 -20.03
C ILE A 697 4.52 -12.78 -21.12
N LYS A 698 4.38 -12.23 -22.33
CA LYS A 698 5.36 -12.40 -23.39
C LYS A 698 6.20 -11.12 -23.47
N THR A 699 7.49 -11.25 -23.25
CA THR A 699 8.40 -10.09 -23.32
C THR A 699 8.59 -9.62 -24.77
N ALA A 700 9.13 -8.40 -24.93
CA ALA A 700 9.45 -7.86 -26.26
C ALA A 700 10.44 -8.75 -27.05
N HIS A 701 11.22 -9.59 -26.37
CA HIS A 701 12.14 -10.56 -26.95
C HIS A 701 11.51 -11.94 -27.18
N GLY A 702 10.19 -12.08 -27.05
CA GLY A 702 9.47 -13.32 -27.31
C GLY A 702 9.55 -14.38 -26.20
N ARG A 703 10.16 -14.08 -25.03
CA ARG A 703 10.22 -15.00 -23.89
C ARG A 703 8.87 -15.00 -23.16
N ASN A 704 8.35 -16.18 -22.84
CA ASN A 704 7.17 -16.30 -21.97
C ASN A 704 7.62 -16.41 -20.52
N LEU A 705 7.14 -15.50 -19.69
CA LEU A 705 7.43 -15.47 -18.26
C LEU A 705 6.15 -15.77 -17.49
N LEU A 706 6.29 -16.53 -16.41
CA LEU A 706 5.21 -16.92 -15.52
C LEU A 706 5.60 -16.66 -14.08
N SER A 707 4.72 -15.98 -13.35
CA SER A 707 4.82 -15.84 -11.89
C SER A 707 3.56 -16.40 -11.24
N ILE A 708 3.73 -17.31 -10.27
CA ILE A 708 2.66 -17.92 -9.48
C ILE A 708 2.96 -17.72 -8.00
N ILE A 709 1.93 -17.43 -7.21
CA ILE A 709 2.04 -17.29 -5.75
C ILE A 709 0.89 -18.04 -5.10
N ASN A 710 1.21 -18.94 -4.16
CA ASN A 710 0.18 -19.61 -3.37
C ASN A 710 -0.25 -18.72 -2.19
N LEU A 711 -1.47 -18.20 -2.27
CA LEU A 711 -2.14 -17.43 -1.20
C LEU A 711 -2.94 -18.32 -0.24
N GLY A 712 -3.06 -19.63 -0.53
CA GLY A 712 -3.85 -20.59 0.23
C GLY A 712 -3.11 -21.13 1.44
N LYS A 713 -3.87 -21.77 2.33
CA LYS A 713 -3.36 -22.38 3.57
C LYS A 713 -2.67 -23.73 3.37
N ASN A 714 -2.94 -24.38 2.25
CA ASN A 714 -2.45 -25.70 1.94
C ASN A 714 -1.44 -25.69 0.79
N LYS A 715 -0.61 -26.71 0.72
CA LYS A 715 0.18 -26.99 -0.48
C LYS A 715 -0.76 -27.36 -1.63
N VAL A 716 -0.44 -26.88 -2.82
CA VAL A 716 -1.24 -27.11 -4.05
C VAL A 716 -0.35 -27.66 -5.13
N GLN A 717 -0.79 -28.77 -5.75
CA GLN A 717 -0.20 -29.29 -6.98
C GLN A 717 -0.72 -28.50 -8.16
N LEU A 718 0.19 -28.00 -8.99
CA LEU A 718 -0.15 -27.23 -10.18
C LEU A 718 0.22 -28.00 -11.45
N GLU A 719 -0.38 -27.60 -12.56
CA GLU A 719 0.01 -27.99 -13.90
C GLU A 719 0.09 -26.74 -14.78
N VAL A 720 1.28 -26.51 -15.35
CA VAL A 720 1.54 -25.46 -16.34
C VAL A 720 1.39 -26.07 -17.71
N SER A 721 0.63 -25.43 -18.60
CA SER A 721 0.42 -25.89 -19.98
C SER A 721 0.30 -24.69 -20.92
N PHE A 722 0.35 -24.94 -22.23
CA PHE A 722 -0.05 -23.96 -23.24
C PHE A 722 -1.54 -24.11 -23.58
N SER A 723 -2.18 -23.02 -23.93
CA SER A 723 -3.61 -23.00 -24.27
C SER A 723 -3.95 -23.87 -25.48
N ASN A 724 -3.02 -24.07 -26.39
CA ASN A 724 -3.16 -24.98 -27.57
C ASN A 724 -3.04 -26.47 -27.24
N LYS A 725 -2.54 -26.83 -26.04
CA LYS A 725 -2.35 -28.22 -25.54
C LYS A 725 -1.44 -29.14 -26.41
N GLU A 726 -0.87 -28.66 -27.47
CA GLU A 726 -0.03 -29.46 -28.39
C GLU A 726 1.44 -29.48 -27.95
N SER A 727 1.89 -28.38 -27.32
CA SER A 727 3.27 -28.21 -26.89
C SER A 727 3.45 -28.58 -25.43
N LYS A 728 4.55 -29.30 -25.13
CA LYS A 728 4.95 -29.58 -23.74
C LYS A 728 5.75 -28.41 -23.19
N PRO A 729 5.38 -27.84 -22.03
CA PRO A 729 6.11 -26.74 -21.45
C PRO A 729 7.43 -27.22 -20.82
N VAL A 730 8.51 -26.47 -21.10
CA VAL A 730 9.79 -26.59 -20.42
C VAL A 730 9.94 -25.35 -19.56
N CYS A 731 10.07 -25.52 -18.24
CA CYS A 731 10.21 -24.42 -17.28
C CYS A 731 11.65 -24.28 -16.81
N LYS A 732 12.08 -23.01 -16.64
CA LYS A 732 13.38 -22.67 -16.04
C LYS A 732 13.14 -21.68 -14.90
N ASP A 733 13.56 -22.03 -13.68
CA ASP A 733 13.57 -21.11 -12.54
C ASP A 733 14.54 -19.96 -12.84
N LEU A 734 14.03 -18.74 -12.82
CA LEU A 734 14.83 -17.56 -13.13
C LEU A 734 15.69 -17.10 -11.95
N ILE A 735 15.23 -17.33 -10.72
CA ILE A 735 15.95 -16.91 -9.50
C ILE A 735 17.20 -17.78 -9.31
N ASN A 736 17.06 -19.10 -9.48
CA ASN A 736 18.11 -20.08 -9.25
C ASN A 736 18.79 -20.55 -10.56
N GLY A 737 18.29 -20.16 -11.71
CA GLY A 737 18.91 -20.44 -13.01
C GLY A 737 18.87 -21.91 -13.44
N ILE A 738 18.04 -22.75 -12.84
CA ILE A 738 17.96 -24.19 -13.02
C ILE A 738 16.68 -24.64 -13.73
N PRO A 739 16.62 -25.86 -14.31
CA PRO A 739 15.36 -26.44 -14.76
C PRO A 739 14.32 -26.51 -13.65
N ALA A 740 13.07 -26.20 -13.97
CA ALA A 740 11.96 -26.22 -13.05
C ALA A 740 10.86 -27.18 -13.52
N SER A 741 10.03 -27.66 -12.62
CA SER A 741 8.94 -28.60 -12.94
C SER A 741 7.77 -27.85 -13.60
N SER A 742 7.22 -28.39 -14.70
CA SER A 742 5.93 -27.92 -15.23
C SER A 742 4.72 -28.33 -14.38
N THR A 743 4.95 -29.19 -13.38
CA THR A 743 3.94 -29.61 -12.41
C THR A 743 4.41 -29.34 -10.97
N PRO A 744 4.65 -28.06 -10.59
CA PRO A 744 5.19 -27.75 -9.26
C PRO A 744 4.16 -27.98 -8.15
N VAL A 745 4.67 -28.27 -6.94
CA VAL A 745 3.89 -28.23 -5.69
C VAL A 745 4.27 -27.00 -4.93
N LEU A 746 3.37 -26.06 -4.77
CA LEU A 746 3.62 -24.81 -4.04
C LEU A 746 3.06 -24.88 -2.62
N LYS A 747 3.90 -24.64 -1.63
CA LYS A 747 3.49 -24.43 -0.24
C LYS A 747 2.90 -23.02 -0.06
N PRO A 748 2.19 -22.75 1.04
CA PRO A 748 1.74 -21.40 1.38
C PRO A 748 2.87 -20.37 1.28
N TYR A 749 2.57 -19.20 0.72
CA TYR A 749 3.48 -18.08 0.45
C TYR A 749 4.57 -18.34 -0.61
N GLU A 750 4.70 -19.53 -1.16
CA GLU A 750 5.75 -19.78 -2.17
C GLU A 750 5.48 -19.02 -3.45
N VAL A 751 6.56 -18.40 -3.97
CA VAL A 751 6.63 -17.70 -5.25
C VAL A 751 7.34 -18.62 -6.24
N TYR A 752 6.73 -18.85 -7.38
CA TYR A 752 7.29 -19.59 -8.51
C TYR A 752 7.44 -18.62 -9.68
N PHE A 753 8.69 -18.31 -10.06
CA PHE A 753 9.00 -17.36 -11.12
C PHE A 753 9.88 -17.99 -12.19
N VAL A 754 9.30 -18.26 -13.34
CA VAL A 754 9.92 -19.09 -14.38
C VAL A 754 9.78 -18.51 -15.77
N GLU A 755 10.73 -18.85 -16.63
CA GLU A 755 10.59 -18.79 -18.08
C GLU A 755 9.96 -20.10 -18.57
N VAL A 756 9.00 -20.01 -19.46
CA VAL A 756 8.29 -21.16 -20.05
C VAL A 756 8.55 -21.15 -21.56
N SER A 757 9.11 -22.23 -22.07
CA SER A 757 9.33 -22.45 -23.49
C SER A 757 8.65 -23.72 -23.97
N GLU A 758 8.44 -23.83 -25.27
CA GLU A 758 7.98 -25.06 -25.91
C GLU A 758 9.18 -26.01 -26.07
N LYS A 759 8.92 -27.33 -25.91
CA LYS A 759 9.93 -28.34 -26.11
C LYS A 759 10.18 -28.57 -27.60
#